data_c370f5d40f39ed6ccb33fcaed3601092
#
_entry.id   c370f5d40f39ed6ccb33fcaed3601092
#
_cell.length_a   1.000
_cell.length_b   1.000
_cell.length_c   1.000
_cell.angle_alpha   90.00
_cell.angle_beta   90.00
_cell.angle_gamma   90.00
#
_symmetry.space_group_name_H-M   'P 1'
#
loop_
_entity.id
_entity.type
_entity.pdbx_description
1 polymer ?
#
loop_
_entity_poly.entity_id
_entity_poly.type
_entity_poly.pdbx_seq_one_letter_code
_entity_poly.pdbx_strand_id
1 'polypeptide(L)'
;MKGLPSCKSGRFAGKRFNAFSSLAAWLAGGVSFVALRPAGAGLACALLLAAPLPANSFEIFGWKFFESVEDEANAVPDPLPYEADLTISNGADDLTKELKDASLLVQQQEKPPSGEAGLLARSLSDRERLIAQLYADGRYGGTVDITLAGIPLETALEQSDLPDARPVKVEILVNPGPVFTFSNIDVSSQDGDLSTDPSFWGLAKGEVAASGKILTAEKRMIAVLRDRGYPKARIAERRITADHSTNTLAVALIADAGHQARFGPVSVKGTEVTDPDFVVQQAMLPVGGVYSPEDLARARKRLNELGIFSSIRLVEGEIEGPNGTMPVTIEVSERKRHVIGAGASWSSTEGFGVESYWRRRNLFGRGELLSVEGSVGRIGNESVLDMEYSARIAFEKPGVFGPLTSFSTSLQARQEHPDAYKSRSITYDAYLNREFSEQLKGRAGAEVFYANEEDAFGDGDYLLVGLPADLTFDNRDDKLNPSKGIFAALFAEPAYDTLNSNAMGFIKGTVSSYYALDQAKRFILAGRVSTGSILAPSVESVPASRRFIAGGGGSIRGYAYRNVGPRKDGEVTGGRSIIELSGEVRVMVTETIGIVGFVDAGNAYEDSIPDFSESLKVGVGAGLRYFTPIGPLRVDAAVPLDPGQDDPDFALYVGLSQAF
;
A
#
# COMPACT_ATOMS: atom_id res chain seq x y z
N MET A 1 -82.91 2.87 -25.29
CA MET A 1 -83.30 1.44 -25.29
C MET A 1 -82.10 0.58 -25.10
N LYS A 2 -82.12 -0.27 -24.06
CA LYS A 2 -81.23 -1.40 -23.73
C LYS A 2 -79.77 -0.97 -23.37
N GLY A 3 -79.21 -1.15 -22.22
CA GLY A 3 -79.57 -1.92 -21.02
C GLY A 3 -78.20 -2.27 -20.42
N LEU A 4 -77.81 -1.62 -19.31
CA LEU A 4 -76.56 -1.94 -18.54
C LEU A 4 -76.88 -3.04 -17.52
N PRO A 5 -76.01 -4.06 -17.32
CA PRO A 5 -76.08 -4.94 -16.18
C PRO A 5 -75.12 -4.49 -15.09
N SER A 6 -75.58 -4.60 -13.85
CA SER A 6 -74.98 -4.31 -12.59
C SER A 6 -73.70 -5.10 -12.32
N CYS A 7 -72.67 -4.42 -11.80
CA CYS A 7 -71.43 -5.01 -11.30
C CYS A 7 -71.59 -5.41 -9.82
N LYS A 8 -71.45 -6.70 -9.53
CA LYS A 8 -71.41 -7.28 -8.18
C LYS A 8 -69.99 -7.03 -7.54
N SER A 9 -69.99 -6.54 -6.32
CA SER A 9 -68.84 -6.44 -5.44
C SER A 9 -68.18 -7.82 -5.17
N GLY A 10 -66.97 -8.02 -5.66
CA GLY A 10 -66.13 -9.17 -5.32
C GLY A 10 -65.02 -8.73 -4.36
N ARG A 11 -65.07 -9.24 -3.15
CA ARG A 11 -63.96 -9.11 -2.17
C ARG A 11 -62.74 -9.83 -2.73
N PHE A 12 -61.64 -9.12 -2.96
CA PHE A 12 -60.32 -9.70 -3.17
C PHE A 12 -59.67 -9.96 -1.80
N ALA A 13 -59.61 -11.25 -1.45
CA ALA A 13 -58.80 -11.73 -0.32
C ALA A 13 -57.31 -11.61 -0.68
N GLY A 14 -56.56 -10.92 0.15
CA GLY A 14 -55.11 -10.76 0.00
C GLY A 14 -54.38 -12.12 0.06
N LYS A 15 -53.75 -12.48 -1.03
CA LYS A 15 -52.67 -13.48 -1.02
C LYS A 15 -51.35 -12.75 -0.73
N ARG A 16 -50.88 -12.88 0.49
CA ARG A 16 -49.51 -12.55 0.85
C ARG A 16 -48.57 -13.41 0.00
N PHE A 17 -47.75 -12.77 -0.80
CA PHE A 17 -46.67 -13.42 -1.52
C PHE A 17 -45.54 -13.75 -0.54
N ASN A 18 -45.50 -15.00 -0.08
CA ASN A 18 -44.34 -15.57 0.64
C ASN A 18 -43.30 -16.01 -0.43
N ALA A 19 -42.52 -15.07 -0.97
CA ALA A 19 -41.44 -15.37 -1.90
C ALA A 19 -40.07 -15.50 -1.23
N PHE A 20 -39.98 -15.33 0.10
CA PHE A 20 -38.70 -15.35 0.83
C PHE A 20 -38.39 -16.69 1.54
N SER A 21 -39.31 -17.67 1.52
CA SER A 21 -39.07 -18.95 2.21
C SER A 21 -38.30 -19.99 1.36
N SER A 22 -38.03 -19.74 0.08
CA SER A 22 -37.38 -20.71 -0.80
C SER A 22 -35.85 -20.49 -0.93
N LEU A 23 -35.31 -19.30 -0.58
CA LEU A 23 -33.87 -19.07 -0.63
C LEU A 23 -33.16 -19.53 0.67
N ALA A 24 -33.86 -19.48 1.82
CA ALA A 24 -33.32 -19.96 3.08
C ALA A 24 -33.27 -21.50 3.18
N ALA A 25 -34.10 -22.21 2.40
CA ALA A 25 -34.12 -23.68 2.41
C ALA A 25 -33.02 -24.31 1.56
N TRP A 26 -32.37 -23.55 0.67
CA TRP A 26 -31.28 -24.07 -0.17
C TRP A 26 -29.90 -23.95 0.49
N LEU A 27 -29.76 -23.12 1.53
CA LEU A 27 -28.53 -22.98 2.34
C LEU A 27 -28.51 -23.88 3.60
N ALA A 28 -29.63 -24.56 3.91
CA ALA A 28 -29.75 -25.45 5.08
C ALA A 28 -29.55 -26.95 4.78
N GLY A 29 -29.03 -27.30 3.60
CA GLY A 29 -28.72 -28.68 3.19
C GLY A 29 -27.43 -29.19 3.83
N GLY A 30 -27.58 -29.92 4.90
CA GLY A 30 -26.73 -30.68 5.79
C GLY A 30 -25.27 -30.94 5.46
N VAL A 31 -24.41 -30.40 6.31
CA VAL A 31 -23.12 -31.03 6.65
C VAL A 31 -23.16 -31.36 8.14
N SER A 32 -23.21 -32.66 8.47
CA SER A 32 -23.14 -33.17 9.83
C SER A 32 -21.74 -32.92 10.41
N PHE A 33 -21.61 -31.97 11.33
CA PHE A 33 -20.39 -31.82 12.12
C PHE A 33 -20.46 -32.67 13.39
N VAL A 34 -19.53 -33.60 13.47
CA VAL A 34 -19.22 -34.39 14.67
C VAL A 34 -18.66 -33.43 15.73
N ALA A 35 -19.29 -33.40 16.89
CA ALA A 35 -18.86 -32.62 18.05
C ALA A 35 -17.48 -33.07 18.55
N LEU A 36 -16.46 -32.24 18.40
CA LEU A 36 -15.17 -32.38 19.08
C LEU A 36 -15.10 -31.38 20.24
N ARG A 37 -14.88 -31.95 21.42
CA ARG A 37 -14.71 -31.21 22.69
C ARG A 37 -13.47 -30.30 22.66
N PRO A 38 -13.46 -29.15 23.40
CA PRO A 38 -12.37 -28.20 23.36
C PRO A 38 -11.18 -28.69 24.19
N ALA A 39 -10.08 -28.96 23.53
CA ALA A 39 -8.75 -29.03 24.14
C ALA A 39 -7.73 -28.51 23.11
N GLY A 40 -7.13 -27.34 23.39
CA GLY A 40 -5.92 -26.88 22.72
C GLY A 40 -6.12 -25.69 21.76
N ALA A 41 -6.02 -24.48 22.29
CA ALA A 41 -5.93 -23.23 21.54
C ALA A 41 -4.57 -23.05 20.81
N GLY A 42 -4.13 -24.07 20.10
CA GLY A 42 -2.80 -24.06 19.43
C GLY A 42 -2.76 -24.49 17.97
N LEU A 43 -3.89 -24.82 17.35
CA LEU A 43 -3.84 -25.47 16.01
C LEU A 43 -4.69 -24.78 14.92
N ALA A 44 -5.29 -23.63 15.15
CA ALA A 44 -6.17 -22.96 14.18
C ALA A 44 -5.46 -22.09 13.14
N CYS A 45 -4.15 -21.84 13.24
CA CYS A 45 -3.39 -21.07 12.25
C CYS A 45 -2.88 -21.88 11.05
N ALA A 46 -3.08 -23.19 11.00
CA ALA A 46 -2.41 -24.07 10.03
C ALA A 46 -3.26 -24.50 8.81
N LEU A 47 -4.52 -24.06 8.67
CA LEU A 47 -5.43 -24.63 7.66
C LEU A 47 -5.89 -23.66 6.55
N LEU A 48 -5.34 -22.45 6.45
CA LEU A 48 -5.74 -21.45 5.42
C LEU A 48 -4.75 -21.28 4.27
N LEU A 49 -3.92 -22.28 3.96
CA LEU A 49 -2.83 -22.16 2.99
C LEU A 49 -2.88 -23.18 1.85
N ALA A 50 -4.04 -23.41 1.26
CA ALA A 50 -4.14 -24.25 0.07
C ALA A 50 -4.59 -23.44 -1.16
N ALA A 51 -3.81 -22.43 -1.56
CA ALA A 51 -3.83 -21.87 -2.91
C ALA A 51 -2.39 -21.68 -3.38
N PRO A 52 -2.01 -22.05 -4.62
CA PRO A 52 -0.65 -21.85 -5.11
C PRO A 52 -0.42 -20.37 -5.43
N LEU A 53 -0.01 -19.61 -4.43
CA LEU A 53 0.69 -18.34 -4.61
C LEU A 53 2.17 -18.68 -4.85
N PRO A 54 2.94 -17.90 -5.63
CA PRO A 54 4.38 -18.00 -5.61
C PRO A 54 4.81 -17.66 -4.18
N ALA A 55 5.12 -18.68 -3.41
CA ALA A 55 5.50 -18.56 -2.02
C ALA A 55 6.95 -18.10 -1.97
N ASN A 56 7.17 -16.82 -1.73
CA ASN A 56 8.43 -16.39 -1.16
C ASN A 56 8.46 -16.93 0.28
N SER A 57 9.47 -17.74 0.60
CA SER A 57 9.70 -18.20 1.96
C SER A 57 9.83 -16.99 2.87
N PHE A 58 9.10 -16.95 3.98
CA PHE A 58 9.27 -15.92 5.00
C PHE A 58 9.49 -16.58 6.37
N GLU A 59 10.32 -15.95 7.16
CA GLU A 59 10.67 -16.38 8.50
C GLU A 59 10.00 -15.48 9.53
N ILE A 60 9.27 -16.07 10.49
CA ILE A 60 8.70 -15.38 11.65
C ILE A 60 9.23 -16.06 12.91
N PHE A 61 9.92 -15.33 13.76
CA PHE A 61 10.48 -15.82 15.03
C PHE A 61 11.34 -17.08 14.90
N GLY A 62 12.12 -17.20 13.80
CA GLY A 62 12.95 -18.38 13.55
C GLY A 62 12.22 -19.58 12.95
N TRP A 63 10.93 -19.45 12.67
CA TRP A 63 10.13 -20.48 11.99
C TRP A 63 10.02 -20.14 10.52
N LYS A 64 10.55 -21.00 9.66
CA LYS A 64 10.44 -20.89 8.20
C LYS A 64 9.09 -21.44 7.76
N PHE A 65 8.27 -20.59 7.13
CA PHE A 65 7.02 -20.97 6.50
C PHE A 65 7.21 -20.99 4.99
N PHE A 66 6.80 -22.10 4.35
CA PHE A 66 6.95 -22.34 2.91
C PHE A 66 8.42 -22.42 2.45
N GLU A 67 9.11 -23.49 2.82
CA GLU A 67 10.27 -23.92 2.05
C GLU A 67 9.80 -24.24 0.64
N SER A 68 10.19 -23.41 -0.32
CA SER A 68 9.91 -23.66 -1.72
C SER A 68 10.75 -24.87 -2.17
N VAL A 69 10.14 -25.77 -2.92
CA VAL A 69 10.82 -26.86 -3.63
C VAL A 69 11.84 -26.32 -4.68
N GLU A 70 12.05 -24.99 -4.73
CA GLU A 70 13.03 -24.31 -5.57
C GLU A 70 14.48 -24.45 -5.07
N ASP A 71 14.71 -24.91 -3.84
CA ASP A 71 16.08 -25.07 -3.33
C ASP A 71 16.87 -26.19 -4.04
N GLU A 72 16.20 -27.22 -4.57
CA GLU A 72 16.87 -28.22 -5.39
C GLU A 72 17.13 -27.77 -6.84
N ALA A 73 16.29 -26.89 -7.39
CA ALA A 73 16.47 -26.35 -8.75
C ALA A 73 17.52 -25.22 -8.80
N ASN A 74 17.82 -24.58 -7.68
CA ASN A 74 18.83 -23.53 -7.54
C ASN A 74 20.12 -24.02 -6.85
N ALA A 75 20.29 -25.32 -6.63
CA ALA A 75 21.54 -25.86 -6.12
C ALA A 75 22.67 -25.51 -7.09
N VAL A 76 23.64 -24.76 -6.60
CA VAL A 76 24.83 -24.38 -7.38
C VAL A 76 25.56 -25.67 -7.78
N PRO A 77 25.70 -25.99 -9.09
CA PRO A 77 26.43 -27.15 -9.48
C PRO A 77 27.90 -27.00 -9.07
N ASP A 78 28.48 -28.08 -8.50
CA ASP A 78 29.88 -28.10 -8.05
C ASP A 78 30.26 -26.91 -7.12
N PRO A 79 29.65 -26.82 -5.92
CA PRO A 79 29.88 -25.66 -5.04
C PRO A 79 31.33 -25.67 -4.53
N LEU A 80 32.05 -24.57 -4.73
CA LEU A 80 33.43 -24.38 -4.29
C LEU A 80 33.48 -23.53 -3.01
N PRO A 81 33.65 -24.13 -1.80
CA PRO A 81 33.80 -23.37 -0.56
C PRO A 81 35.08 -22.55 -0.57
N TYR A 82 34.99 -21.31 -0.09
CA TYR A 82 36.11 -20.40 0.06
C TYR A 82 35.99 -19.59 1.36
N GLU A 83 37.10 -19.04 1.82
CA GLU A 83 37.20 -18.15 2.97
C GLU A 83 37.90 -16.87 2.51
N ALA A 84 37.21 -15.70 2.63
CA ALA A 84 37.75 -14.43 2.18
C ALA A 84 38.12 -13.54 3.38
N ASP A 85 39.33 -13.03 3.34
CA ASP A 85 39.81 -12.02 4.29
C ASP A 85 40.21 -10.74 3.55
N LEU A 86 39.62 -9.60 3.99
CA LEU A 86 39.88 -8.28 3.43
C LEU A 86 40.67 -7.46 4.41
N THR A 87 41.88 -7.10 4.00
CA THR A 87 42.82 -6.24 4.76
C THR A 87 43.08 -4.94 4.02
N ILE A 88 43.23 -3.85 4.78
CA ILE A 88 43.51 -2.52 4.26
C ILE A 88 44.91 -2.10 4.71
N SER A 89 45.76 -1.71 3.76
CA SER A 89 47.08 -1.15 4.06
C SER A 89 46.92 0.28 4.56
N ASN A 90 47.90 0.73 5.38
CA ASN A 90 48.04 2.14 5.82
C ASN A 90 46.94 2.70 6.74
N GLY A 91 46.25 1.85 7.54
CA GLY A 91 45.47 2.30 8.72
C GLY A 91 44.24 3.14 8.41
N ALA A 92 43.57 2.92 7.28
CA ALA A 92 42.31 3.57 6.97
C ALA A 92 41.12 2.75 7.52
N ASP A 93 41.02 2.64 8.84
CA ASP A 93 39.99 1.86 9.52
C ASP A 93 38.56 2.33 9.18
N ASP A 94 38.40 3.61 8.85
CA ASP A 94 37.13 4.23 8.46
C ASP A 94 36.52 3.57 7.23
N LEU A 95 37.31 3.06 6.28
CA LEU A 95 36.88 2.41 5.06
C LEU A 95 36.60 0.92 5.22
N THR A 96 36.99 0.31 6.33
CA THR A 96 36.91 -1.15 6.51
C THR A 96 35.49 -1.68 6.38
N LYS A 97 34.55 -0.99 6.98
CA LYS A 97 33.13 -1.39 6.92
C LYS A 97 32.58 -1.25 5.51
N GLU A 98 32.80 -0.09 4.88
CA GLU A 98 32.28 0.21 3.53
C GLU A 98 32.83 -0.74 2.46
N LEU A 99 34.13 -1.05 2.53
CA LEU A 99 34.77 -2.00 1.62
C LEU A 99 34.29 -3.44 1.87
N LYS A 100 34.12 -3.86 3.12
CA LYS A 100 33.54 -5.17 3.44
C LYS A 100 32.08 -5.28 2.97
N ASP A 101 31.29 -4.22 3.12
CA ASP A 101 29.91 -4.17 2.64
C ASP A 101 29.84 -4.16 1.10
N ALA A 102 30.84 -3.60 0.42
CA ALA A 102 30.93 -3.61 -1.04
C ALA A 102 31.42 -4.95 -1.62
N SER A 103 32.21 -5.73 -0.87
CA SER A 103 32.82 -6.98 -1.33
C SER A 103 31.83 -8.13 -1.40
N LEU A 104 31.64 -8.70 -2.59
CA LEU A 104 30.85 -9.93 -2.79
C LEU A 104 31.56 -11.16 -2.21
N LEU A 105 32.88 -11.22 -2.27
CA LEU A 105 33.67 -12.29 -1.69
C LEU A 105 33.48 -12.38 -0.18
N VAL A 106 33.44 -11.25 0.51
CA VAL A 106 33.18 -11.20 1.95
C VAL A 106 31.71 -11.47 2.28
N GLN A 107 30.76 -10.85 1.55
CA GLN A 107 29.34 -10.94 1.85
C GLN A 107 28.71 -12.29 1.50
N GLN A 108 29.28 -13.03 0.57
CA GLN A 108 28.70 -14.27 0.04
C GLN A 108 29.55 -15.51 0.35
N GLN A 109 30.32 -15.52 1.43
CA GLN A 109 31.12 -16.69 1.81
C GLN A 109 30.26 -17.94 2.07
N GLU A 110 29.08 -17.78 2.65
CA GLU A 110 28.13 -18.86 2.92
C GLU A 110 27.40 -19.36 1.66
N LYS A 111 27.60 -18.69 0.51
CA LYS A 111 27.00 -19.05 -0.79
C LYS A 111 28.11 -19.37 -1.80
N PRO A 112 28.66 -20.58 -1.77
CA PRO A 112 29.79 -20.94 -2.63
C PRO A 112 29.46 -20.79 -4.10
N PRO A 113 30.38 -20.30 -4.95
CA PRO A 113 30.20 -20.22 -6.40
C PRO A 113 30.31 -21.62 -7.03
N SER A 114 29.89 -21.74 -8.31
CA SER A 114 30.01 -22.98 -9.08
C SER A 114 31.46 -23.15 -9.59
N GLY A 115 32.17 -24.07 -9.00
CA GLY A 115 33.53 -24.43 -9.40
C GLY A 115 34.56 -23.28 -9.35
N GLU A 116 35.73 -23.53 -9.87
CA GLU A 116 36.83 -22.57 -9.94
C GLU A 116 36.50 -21.37 -10.84
N ALA A 117 35.89 -21.63 -11.98
CA ALA A 117 35.46 -20.58 -12.91
C ALA A 117 34.49 -19.58 -12.25
N GLY A 118 33.58 -20.09 -11.41
CA GLY A 118 32.66 -19.26 -10.65
C GLY A 118 33.38 -18.40 -9.59
N LEU A 119 34.39 -18.94 -8.91
CA LEU A 119 35.19 -18.20 -7.95
C LEU A 119 36.05 -17.12 -8.63
N LEU A 120 36.69 -17.45 -9.75
CA LEU A 120 37.47 -16.51 -10.53
C LEU A 120 36.61 -15.33 -11.05
N ALA A 121 35.43 -15.63 -11.62
CA ALA A 121 34.50 -14.62 -12.07
C ALA A 121 34.00 -13.71 -10.93
N ARG A 122 33.69 -14.28 -9.75
CA ARG A 122 33.33 -13.52 -8.55
C ARG A 122 34.48 -12.62 -8.08
N SER A 123 35.70 -13.13 -8.08
CA SER A 123 36.91 -12.36 -7.68
C SER A 123 37.18 -11.20 -8.62
N LEU A 124 37.04 -11.39 -9.93
CA LEU A 124 37.17 -10.32 -10.92
C LEU A 124 36.10 -9.22 -10.72
N SER A 125 34.87 -9.64 -10.56
CA SER A 125 33.75 -8.71 -10.29
C SER A 125 33.95 -7.96 -8.97
N ASP A 126 34.46 -8.63 -7.95
CA ASP A 126 34.70 -8.05 -6.63
C ASP A 126 35.80 -6.99 -6.66
N ARG A 127 36.90 -7.26 -7.39
CA ARG A 127 37.95 -6.26 -7.62
C ARG A 127 37.40 -4.98 -8.26
N GLU A 128 36.58 -5.12 -9.31
CA GLU A 128 35.96 -3.97 -9.96
C GLU A 128 35.05 -3.19 -9.00
N ARG A 129 34.29 -3.88 -8.16
CA ARG A 129 33.43 -3.25 -7.16
C ARG A 129 34.22 -2.50 -6.09
N LEU A 130 35.28 -3.09 -5.59
CA LEU A 130 36.15 -2.44 -4.58
C LEU A 130 36.87 -1.21 -5.15
N ILE A 131 37.35 -1.28 -6.42
CA ILE A 131 37.90 -0.10 -7.11
C ILE A 131 36.81 0.97 -7.29
N ALA A 132 35.59 0.59 -7.67
CA ALA A 132 34.49 1.53 -7.80
C ALA A 132 34.13 2.19 -6.46
N GLN A 133 34.22 1.45 -5.33
CA GLN A 133 34.04 2.02 -3.99
C GLN A 133 35.15 3.01 -3.66
N LEU A 134 36.42 2.70 -3.94
CA LEU A 134 37.52 3.65 -3.76
C LEU A 134 37.31 4.94 -4.56
N TYR A 135 36.82 4.85 -5.79
CA TYR A 135 36.46 6.02 -6.61
C TYR A 135 35.26 6.79 -6.03
N ALA A 136 34.32 6.08 -5.41
CA ALA A 136 33.20 6.74 -4.73
C ALA A 136 33.69 7.60 -3.55
N ASP A 137 34.79 7.22 -2.92
CA ASP A 137 35.45 7.96 -1.82
C ASP A 137 36.51 8.95 -2.34
N GLY A 138 36.61 9.13 -3.66
CA GLY A 138 37.57 10.04 -4.28
C GLY A 138 39.02 9.53 -4.28
N ARG A 139 39.27 8.25 -4.23
CA ARG A 139 40.61 7.62 -4.14
C ARG A 139 41.00 6.95 -5.46
N TYR A 140 41.44 7.75 -6.44
CA TYR A 140 41.76 7.30 -7.79
C TYR A 140 43.14 6.65 -7.94
N GLY A 141 43.97 6.70 -6.90
CA GLY A 141 45.27 6.04 -6.85
C GLY A 141 45.25 4.73 -6.06
N GLY A 142 44.09 4.27 -5.63
CA GLY A 142 43.96 3.03 -4.89
C GLY A 142 44.13 1.77 -5.74
N THR A 143 44.65 0.69 -5.12
CA THR A 143 44.81 -0.63 -5.75
C THR A 143 44.10 -1.70 -4.95
N VAL A 144 43.64 -2.74 -5.64
CA VAL A 144 43.00 -3.92 -5.04
C VAL A 144 43.68 -5.16 -5.61
N ASP A 145 44.43 -5.86 -4.74
CA ASP A 145 45.14 -7.08 -5.09
C ASP A 145 44.39 -8.28 -4.45
N ILE A 146 44.03 -9.25 -5.26
CA ILE A 146 43.33 -10.47 -4.82
C ILE A 146 44.19 -11.68 -5.12
N THR A 147 44.37 -12.54 -4.12
CA THR A 147 45.06 -13.83 -4.27
C THR A 147 44.11 -14.98 -3.91
N LEU A 148 44.20 -16.05 -4.65
CA LEU A 148 43.40 -17.28 -4.49
C LEU A 148 44.38 -18.43 -4.16
N ALA A 149 44.30 -18.98 -2.96
CA ALA A 149 45.25 -19.98 -2.47
C ALA A 149 46.73 -19.56 -2.64
N GLY A 150 47.01 -18.25 -2.47
CA GLY A 150 48.36 -17.66 -2.64
C GLY A 150 48.73 -17.33 -4.09
N ILE A 151 47.88 -17.60 -5.06
CA ILE A 151 48.11 -17.25 -6.50
C ILE A 151 47.41 -15.93 -6.80
N PRO A 152 48.12 -14.91 -7.38
CA PRO A 152 47.50 -13.68 -7.84
C PRO A 152 46.37 -13.92 -8.84
N LEU A 153 45.28 -13.14 -8.75
CA LEU A 153 44.08 -13.29 -9.57
C LEU A 153 44.39 -13.32 -11.08
N GLU A 154 45.30 -12.47 -11.55
CA GLU A 154 45.71 -12.43 -12.95
C GLU A 154 46.33 -13.77 -13.39
N THR A 155 47.21 -14.33 -12.57
CA THR A 155 47.85 -15.63 -12.84
C THR A 155 46.82 -16.76 -12.79
N ALA A 156 45.92 -16.73 -11.82
CA ALA A 156 44.85 -17.72 -11.70
C ALA A 156 43.88 -17.71 -12.88
N LEU A 157 43.61 -16.52 -13.46
CA LEU A 157 42.80 -16.37 -14.68
C LEU A 157 43.46 -16.95 -15.94
N GLU A 158 44.81 -16.92 -15.99
CA GLU A 158 45.56 -17.49 -17.11
C GLU A 158 45.71 -19.01 -17.03
N GLN A 159 45.90 -19.55 -15.81
CA GLN A 159 46.20 -20.96 -15.59
C GLN A 159 44.96 -21.85 -15.44
N SER A 160 43.83 -21.27 -15.06
CA SER A 160 42.52 -21.92 -14.84
C SER A 160 42.52 -23.14 -13.87
N ASP A 161 43.59 -23.33 -13.12
CA ASP A 161 43.73 -24.41 -12.14
C ASP A 161 44.12 -23.82 -10.78
N LEU A 162 43.28 -24.03 -9.77
CA LEU A 162 43.57 -23.66 -8.38
C LEU A 162 44.03 -24.89 -7.57
N PRO A 163 44.92 -24.72 -6.58
CA PRO A 163 45.31 -25.80 -5.68
C PRO A 163 44.11 -26.49 -5.03
N ASP A 164 44.18 -27.82 -4.84
CA ASP A 164 43.11 -28.64 -4.27
C ASP A 164 42.75 -28.35 -2.79
N ALA A 165 43.32 -27.32 -2.19
CA ALA A 165 43.02 -26.92 -0.82
C ALA A 165 41.57 -26.39 -0.69
N ARG A 166 40.82 -26.98 0.23
CA ARG A 166 39.43 -26.59 0.51
C ARG A 166 39.25 -26.33 2.01
N PRO A 167 38.59 -25.19 2.44
CA PRO A 167 38.13 -24.09 1.60
C PRO A 167 39.29 -23.34 0.92
N VAL A 168 39.02 -22.75 -0.25
CA VAL A 168 40.01 -21.93 -0.95
C VAL A 168 40.21 -20.62 -0.18
N LYS A 169 41.44 -20.32 0.24
CA LYS A 169 41.75 -19.03 0.86
C LYS A 169 41.78 -17.94 -0.18
N VAL A 170 40.98 -16.88 0.05
CA VAL A 170 40.94 -15.66 -0.75
C VAL A 170 41.42 -14.49 0.10
N GLU A 171 42.54 -13.94 -0.25
CA GLU A 171 43.10 -12.78 0.44
C GLU A 171 42.93 -11.54 -0.44
N ILE A 172 42.29 -10.49 0.11
CA ILE A 172 42.01 -9.23 -0.57
C ILE A 172 42.79 -8.16 0.13
N LEU A 173 43.81 -7.61 -0.55
CA LEU A 173 44.62 -6.50 -0.04
C LEU A 173 44.21 -5.22 -0.76
N VAL A 174 43.66 -4.26 0.01
CA VAL A 174 43.27 -2.96 -0.52
C VAL A 174 44.27 -1.91 -0.06
N ASN A 175 44.90 -1.23 -1.01
CA ASN A 175 45.63 -0.01 -0.74
C ASN A 175 44.79 1.18 -1.17
N PRO A 176 44.21 1.96 -0.23
CA PRO A 176 43.25 3.00 -0.58
C PRO A 176 43.83 4.20 -1.32
N GLY A 177 45.14 4.40 -1.27
CA GLY A 177 45.79 5.58 -1.87
C GLY A 177 45.34 6.92 -1.25
N PRO A 178 45.81 8.05 -1.79
CA PRO A 178 45.42 9.38 -1.33
C PRO A 178 44.01 9.76 -1.78
N VAL A 179 43.38 10.70 -1.06
CA VAL A 179 42.12 11.33 -1.46
C VAL A 179 42.37 12.43 -2.48
N PHE A 180 41.65 12.41 -3.60
CA PHE A 180 41.70 13.42 -4.64
C PHE A 180 40.66 14.50 -4.41
N THR A 181 40.98 15.73 -4.79
CA THR A 181 40.06 16.88 -4.75
C THR A 181 39.85 17.43 -6.16
N PHE A 182 38.72 18.04 -6.41
CA PHE A 182 38.45 18.69 -7.69
C PHE A 182 39.40 19.86 -7.93
N SER A 183 40.05 19.89 -9.10
CA SER A 183 40.92 21.00 -9.55
C SER A 183 40.22 21.93 -10.49
N ASN A 184 39.94 21.49 -11.71
CA ASN A 184 39.21 22.22 -12.74
C ASN A 184 37.93 21.48 -13.05
N ILE A 185 36.83 22.22 -13.11
CA ILE A 185 35.51 21.68 -13.45
C ILE A 185 34.94 22.55 -14.56
N ASP A 186 34.73 21.95 -15.71
CA ASP A 186 34.10 22.57 -16.87
C ASP A 186 32.77 21.89 -17.14
N VAL A 187 31.68 22.66 -17.03
CA VAL A 187 30.32 22.19 -17.30
C VAL A 187 29.71 23.08 -18.36
N SER A 188 29.32 22.49 -19.46
CA SER A 188 28.74 23.22 -20.58
C SER A 188 27.71 22.39 -21.35
N SER A 189 26.96 23.04 -22.25
CA SER A 189 26.02 22.39 -23.16
C SER A 189 26.26 22.89 -24.58
N GLN A 190 26.19 22.00 -25.58
CA GLN A 190 26.38 22.36 -27.00
C GLN A 190 25.26 23.25 -27.50
N ASP A 191 24.01 22.96 -27.14
CA ASP A 191 22.80 23.64 -27.64
C ASP A 191 21.86 24.09 -26.54
N GLY A 192 22.33 24.13 -25.30
CA GLY A 192 21.46 24.30 -24.15
C GLY A 192 21.85 25.47 -23.27
N ASP A 193 20.83 26.03 -22.66
CA ASP A 193 20.90 27.12 -21.70
C ASP A 193 21.15 26.55 -20.27
N LEU A 194 22.15 25.65 -20.14
CA LEU A 194 22.53 25.10 -18.84
C LEU A 194 23.43 26.06 -18.06
N SER A 195 23.33 26.04 -16.74
CA SER A 195 24.27 26.76 -15.88
C SER A 195 25.69 26.24 -16.10
N THR A 196 26.63 27.16 -16.34
CA THR A 196 28.07 26.85 -16.41
C THR A 196 28.74 26.87 -15.05
N ASP A 197 28.01 27.27 -13.99
CA ASP A 197 28.51 27.21 -12.62
C ASP A 197 28.48 25.76 -12.10
N PRO A 198 29.66 25.14 -11.85
CA PRO A 198 29.74 23.78 -11.34
C PRO A 198 29.03 23.56 -10.00
N SER A 199 28.97 24.57 -9.15
CA SER A 199 28.33 24.48 -7.83
C SER A 199 26.83 24.21 -7.94
N PHE A 200 26.17 24.73 -8.99
CA PHE A 200 24.78 24.44 -9.29
C PHE A 200 24.52 22.94 -9.48
N TRP A 201 25.52 22.21 -9.95
CA TRP A 201 25.46 20.76 -10.20
C TRP A 201 25.97 19.92 -9.03
N GLY A 202 26.40 20.57 -7.93
CA GLY A 202 26.93 19.91 -6.76
C GLY A 202 28.43 19.53 -6.88
N LEU A 203 29.15 20.23 -7.75
CA LEU A 203 30.58 20.08 -7.95
C LEU A 203 31.31 21.37 -7.54
N ALA A 204 32.27 21.29 -6.62
CA ALA A 204 33.03 22.46 -6.18
C ALA A 204 34.52 22.17 -6.14
N LYS A 205 35.33 23.14 -6.61
CA LYS A 205 36.80 23.08 -6.58
C LYS A 205 37.29 22.94 -5.14
N GLY A 206 38.23 22.01 -4.91
CA GLY A 206 38.81 21.73 -3.61
C GLY A 206 38.04 20.74 -2.75
N GLU A 207 36.79 20.40 -3.12
CA GLU A 207 36.05 19.32 -2.46
C GLU A 207 36.56 17.95 -2.90
N VAL A 208 36.26 16.92 -2.07
CA VAL A 208 36.58 15.53 -2.38
C VAL A 208 35.93 15.14 -3.71
N ALA A 209 36.75 14.64 -4.62
CA ALA A 209 36.32 14.28 -5.99
C ALA A 209 35.66 12.89 -6.02
N ALA A 210 34.60 12.69 -5.26
CA ALA A 210 33.82 11.47 -5.24
C ALA A 210 33.14 11.22 -6.59
N SER A 211 33.32 10.01 -7.18
CA SER A 211 32.73 9.67 -8.48
C SER A 211 31.20 9.78 -8.48
N GLY A 212 30.54 9.50 -7.37
CA GLY A 212 29.10 9.65 -7.19
C GLY A 212 28.60 11.09 -7.39
N LYS A 213 29.39 12.11 -7.06
CA LYS A 213 29.06 13.52 -7.32
C LYS A 213 29.04 13.81 -8.82
N ILE A 214 30.01 13.27 -9.57
CA ILE A 214 30.08 13.44 -11.03
C ILE A 214 28.88 12.79 -11.70
N LEU A 215 28.58 11.54 -11.37
CA LEU A 215 27.40 10.81 -11.90
C LEU A 215 26.08 11.50 -11.54
N THR A 216 26.01 12.09 -10.35
CA THR A 216 24.83 12.84 -9.92
C THR A 216 24.67 14.14 -10.71
N ALA A 217 25.77 14.85 -10.98
CA ALA A 217 25.78 16.03 -11.82
C ALA A 217 25.32 15.71 -13.25
N GLU A 218 25.84 14.65 -13.86
CA GLU A 218 25.42 14.18 -15.19
C GLU A 218 23.92 13.88 -15.25
N LYS A 219 23.41 13.08 -14.30
CA LYS A 219 21.97 12.75 -14.23
C LYS A 219 21.12 14.00 -14.08
N ARG A 220 21.58 14.97 -13.29
CA ARG A 220 20.87 16.22 -13.04
C ARG A 220 20.87 17.12 -14.29
N MET A 221 21.99 17.20 -15.02
CA MET A 221 22.06 17.91 -16.29
C MET A 221 21.06 17.35 -17.31
N ILE A 222 21.06 16.03 -17.50
CA ILE A 222 20.12 15.34 -18.39
C ILE A 222 18.67 15.57 -17.95
N ALA A 223 18.37 15.46 -16.64
CA ALA A 223 17.03 15.67 -16.13
C ALA A 223 16.51 17.08 -16.43
N VAL A 224 17.32 18.12 -16.17
CA VAL A 224 16.97 19.52 -16.47
C VAL A 224 16.69 19.74 -17.96
N LEU A 225 17.49 19.13 -18.84
CA LEU A 225 17.24 19.22 -20.29
C LEU A 225 15.95 18.49 -20.67
N ARG A 226 15.70 17.31 -20.12
CA ARG A 226 14.46 16.57 -20.39
C ARG A 226 13.23 17.33 -19.90
N ASP A 227 13.30 17.97 -18.74
CA ASP A 227 12.22 18.82 -18.21
C ASP A 227 11.93 20.05 -19.08
N ARG A 228 12.94 20.51 -19.85
CA ARG A 228 12.79 21.58 -20.85
C ARG A 228 12.29 21.11 -22.22
N GLY A 229 11.97 19.82 -22.35
CA GLY A 229 11.41 19.26 -23.57
C GLY A 229 12.43 18.61 -24.53
N TYR A 230 13.60 18.21 -24.05
CA TYR A 230 14.66 17.55 -24.84
C TYR A 230 14.77 16.06 -24.47
N PRO A 231 13.94 15.15 -25.02
CA PRO A 231 13.88 13.75 -24.61
C PRO A 231 15.17 12.98 -24.86
N LYS A 232 15.94 13.34 -25.88
CA LYS A 232 17.17 12.66 -26.31
C LYS A 232 18.44 13.29 -25.73
N ALA A 233 18.30 14.16 -24.71
CA ALA A 233 19.44 14.78 -24.03
C ALA A 233 20.39 13.72 -23.45
N ARG A 234 21.68 13.94 -23.62
CA ARG A 234 22.76 13.02 -23.21
C ARG A 234 24.02 13.79 -22.84
N ILE A 235 24.95 13.14 -22.16
CA ILE A 235 26.32 13.67 -22.03
C ILE A 235 27.06 13.33 -23.32
N ALA A 236 27.43 14.36 -24.07
CA ALA A 236 28.18 14.22 -25.32
C ALA A 236 29.65 13.93 -25.06
N GLU A 237 30.24 14.59 -24.06
CA GLU A 237 31.62 14.38 -23.66
C GLU A 237 31.75 14.30 -22.13
N ARG A 238 32.46 13.27 -21.68
CA ARG A 238 32.92 13.11 -20.31
C ARG A 238 34.43 12.95 -20.30
N ARG A 239 35.15 13.92 -19.80
CA ARG A 239 36.59 13.82 -19.64
C ARG A 239 36.95 13.98 -18.18
N ILE A 240 37.54 12.95 -17.62
CA ILE A 240 38.00 12.92 -16.24
C ILE A 240 39.48 12.61 -16.25
N THR A 241 40.30 13.53 -15.70
CA THR A 241 41.77 13.41 -15.68
C THR A 241 42.26 13.50 -14.22
N ALA A 242 42.86 12.42 -13.74
CA ALA A 242 43.50 12.37 -12.44
C ALA A 242 44.97 12.76 -12.55
N ASP A 243 45.35 13.74 -11.77
CA ASP A 243 46.79 14.11 -11.60
C ASP A 243 47.27 13.51 -10.26
N HIS A 244 47.99 12.42 -10.36
CA HIS A 244 48.54 11.72 -9.17
C HIS A 244 49.67 12.47 -8.50
N SER A 245 50.29 13.45 -9.16
CA SER A 245 51.37 14.26 -8.57
C SER A 245 50.82 15.29 -7.57
N THR A 246 49.63 15.78 -7.82
CA THR A 246 48.93 16.79 -7.00
C THR A 246 47.72 16.23 -6.26
N ASN A 247 47.38 14.97 -6.49
CA ASN A 247 46.16 14.32 -5.99
C ASN A 247 44.89 15.13 -6.31
N THR A 248 44.78 15.56 -7.57
CA THR A 248 43.64 16.34 -8.02
C THR A 248 42.97 15.72 -9.23
N LEU A 249 41.66 16.01 -9.38
CA LEU A 249 40.82 15.52 -10.48
C LEU A 249 40.25 16.71 -11.28
N ALA A 250 40.57 16.75 -12.57
CA ALA A 250 39.92 17.66 -13.51
C ALA A 250 38.73 16.96 -14.19
N VAL A 251 37.59 17.65 -14.28
CA VAL A 251 36.35 17.11 -14.85
C VAL A 251 35.82 18.06 -15.93
N ALA A 252 35.53 17.54 -17.11
CA ALA A 252 34.77 18.25 -18.14
C ALA A 252 33.53 17.44 -18.52
N LEU A 253 32.37 18.05 -18.41
CA LEU A 253 31.06 17.48 -18.75
C LEU A 253 30.38 18.37 -19.76
N ILE A 254 30.18 17.85 -20.96
CA ILE A 254 29.51 18.57 -22.06
C ILE A 254 28.22 17.83 -22.39
N ALA A 255 27.08 18.47 -22.14
CA ALA A 255 25.78 17.93 -22.48
C ALA A 255 25.40 18.31 -23.93
N ASP A 256 24.72 17.40 -24.61
CA ASP A 256 24.05 17.60 -25.88
C ASP A 256 22.54 17.52 -25.63
N ALA A 257 21.83 18.62 -25.82
CA ALA A 257 20.38 18.67 -25.63
C ALA A 257 19.63 17.91 -26.74
N GLY A 258 20.19 17.87 -27.94
CA GLY A 258 19.48 17.39 -29.12
C GLY A 258 18.34 18.33 -29.52
N HIS A 259 17.27 17.77 -30.10
CA HIS A 259 16.12 18.55 -30.56
C HIS A 259 14.99 18.55 -29.49
N GLN A 260 14.37 19.71 -29.30
CA GLN A 260 13.15 19.82 -28.51
C GLN A 260 12.02 19.05 -29.21
N ALA A 261 11.26 18.27 -28.45
CA ALA A 261 10.19 17.45 -28.99
C ALA A 261 8.81 17.80 -28.45
N ARG A 262 7.80 17.43 -29.22
CA ARG A 262 6.39 17.44 -28.82
C ARG A 262 5.85 16.01 -28.85
N PHE A 263 4.92 15.70 -27.97
CA PHE A 263 4.25 14.41 -28.01
C PHE A 263 3.53 14.19 -29.35
N GLY A 264 3.91 13.15 -30.05
CA GLY A 264 3.31 12.67 -31.29
C GLY A 264 2.16 11.69 -31.04
N PRO A 265 1.79 10.90 -32.05
CA PRO A 265 0.77 9.86 -31.91
C PRO A 265 1.13 8.85 -30.84
N VAL A 266 0.10 8.40 -30.09
CA VAL A 266 0.24 7.37 -29.06
C VAL A 266 -0.29 6.05 -29.60
N SER A 267 0.51 5.00 -29.50
CA SER A 267 0.14 3.64 -29.88
C SER A 267 0.25 2.68 -28.70
N VAL A 268 -0.45 1.55 -28.75
CA VAL A 268 -0.46 0.54 -27.68
C VAL A 268 -0.05 -0.82 -28.25
N LYS A 269 0.75 -1.57 -27.49
CA LYS A 269 1.16 -2.94 -27.80
C LYS A 269 1.03 -3.82 -26.57
N GLY A 270 0.77 -5.13 -26.80
CA GLY A 270 0.73 -6.14 -25.74
C GLY A 270 -0.61 -6.28 -25.04
N THR A 271 -1.68 -5.65 -25.56
CA THR A 271 -3.06 -5.94 -25.13
C THR A 271 -3.55 -7.24 -25.74
N GLU A 272 -4.23 -8.07 -24.93
CA GLU A 272 -4.90 -9.30 -25.38
C GLU A 272 -6.43 -9.12 -25.42
N VAL A 273 -6.97 -8.46 -24.41
CA VAL A 273 -8.41 -8.23 -24.21
C VAL A 273 -8.71 -6.76 -24.04
N THR A 274 -7.75 -6.01 -23.50
CA THR A 274 -7.94 -4.58 -23.24
C THR A 274 -8.03 -3.82 -24.56
N ASP A 275 -9.05 -2.96 -24.68
CA ASP A 275 -9.23 -2.02 -25.79
C ASP A 275 -8.03 -1.05 -25.82
N PRO A 276 -7.25 -1.02 -26.93
CA PRO A 276 -6.11 -0.10 -27.05
C PRO A 276 -6.50 1.37 -26.95
N ASP A 277 -7.64 1.77 -27.50
CA ASP A 277 -8.12 3.15 -27.46
C ASP A 277 -8.45 3.58 -26.02
N PHE A 278 -8.95 2.65 -25.20
CA PHE A 278 -9.16 2.89 -23.78
C PHE A 278 -7.83 3.16 -23.07
N VAL A 279 -6.77 2.41 -23.38
CA VAL A 279 -5.44 2.62 -22.79
C VAL A 279 -4.89 3.99 -23.16
N VAL A 280 -5.00 4.41 -24.42
CA VAL A 280 -4.59 5.74 -24.90
C VAL A 280 -5.37 6.83 -24.15
N GLN A 281 -6.69 6.66 -24.03
CA GLN A 281 -7.54 7.61 -23.32
C GLN A 281 -7.15 7.74 -21.83
N GLN A 282 -6.87 6.62 -21.15
CA GLN A 282 -6.50 6.61 -19.74
C GLN A 282 -5.08 7.17 -19.49
N ALA A 283 -4.16 7.01 -20.43
CA ALA A 283 -2.82 7.58 -20.33
C ALA A 283 -2.82 9.11 -20.31
N MET A 284 -3.78 9.76 -20.98
CA MET A 284 -3.94 11.23 -21.02
C MET A 284 -2.66 11.96 -21.42
N LEU A 285 -1.87 11.41 -22.33
CA LEU A 285 -0.70 12.11 -22.85
C LEU A 285 -1.14 13.31 -23.68
N PRO A 286 -0.55 14.51 -23.47
CA PRO A 286 -0.94 15.72 -24.18
C PRO A 286 -0.35 15.75 -25.59
N VAL A 287 -0.97 15.04 -26.54
CA VAL A 287 -0.53 15.01 -27.95
C VAL A 287 -0.45 16.42 -28.51
N GLY A 288 0.70 16.77 -29.14
CA GLY A 288 1.01 18.12 -29.62
C GLY A 288 1.61 19.06 -28.54
N GLY A 289 1.52 18.70 -27.25
CA GLY A 289 2.20 19.40 -26.16
C GLY A 289 3.71 19.19 -26.18
N VAL A 290 4.45 20.08 -25.51
CA VAL A 290 5.91 19.90 -25.34
C VAL A 290 6.17 18.66 -24.50
N TYR A 291 7.17 17.89 -24.86
CA TYR A 291 7.60 16.72 -24.11
C TYR A 291 7.87 17.05 -22.64
N SER A 292 7.40 16.19 -21.75
CA SER A 292 7.60 16.30 -20.30
C SER A 292 7.76 14.89 -19.70
N PRO A 293 8.85 14.60 -18.99
CA PRO A 293 9.00 13.35 -18.23
C PRO A 293 7.91 13.16 -17.18
N GLU A 294 7.41 14.26 -16.60
CA GLU A 294 6.35 14.25 -15.61
C GLU A 294 5.02 13.76 -16.22
N ASP A 295 4.69 14.17 -17.46
CA ASP A 295 3.50 13.67 -18.16
C ASP A 295 3.57 12.16 -18.42
N LEU A 296 4.75 11.64 -18.79
CA LEU A 296 4.98 10.21 -18.92
C LEU A 296 4.84 9.48 -17.58
N ALA A 297 5.39 10.06 -16.50
CA ALA A 297 5.26 9.49 -15.16
C ALA A 297 3.80 9.45 -14.70
N ARG A 298 3.04 10.55 -14.93
CA ARG A 298 1.59 10.61 -14.64
C ARG A 298 0.80 9.59 -15.47
N ALA A 299 1.09 9.46 -16.76
CA ALA A 299 0.45 8.46 -17.61
C ALA A 299 0.70 7.03 -17.11
N ARG A 300 1.95 6.70 -16.76
CA ARG A 300 2.29 5.40 -16.17
C ARG A 300 1.57 5.15 -14.86
N LYS A 301 1.50 6.14 -13.98
CA LYS A 301 0.81 6.06 -12.70
C LYS A 301 -0.68 5.75 -12.88
N ARG A 302 -1.39 6.49 -13.75
CA ARG A 302 -2.81 6.27 -14.06
C ARG A 302 -3.08 4.87 -14.60
N LEU A 303 -2.25 4.40 -15.55
CA LEU A 303 -2.38 3.05 -16.09
C LEU A 303 -2.13 1.97 -15.04
N ASN A 304 -1.18 2.19 -14.09
CA ASN A 304 -0.96 1.29 -12.96
C ASN A 304 -2.16 1.25 -12.01
N GLU A 305 -2.79 2.39 -11.76
CA GLU A 305 -3.97 2.50 -10.88
C GLU A 305 -5.19 1.73 -11.40
N LEU A 306 -5.29 1.48 -12.72
CA LEU A 306 -6.31 0.58 -13.27
C LEU A 306 -6.20 -0.86 -12.74
N GLY A 307 -5.00 -1.28 -12.27
CA GLY A 307 -4.77 -2.59 -11.68
C GLY A 307 -4.88 -3.79 -12.63
N ILE A 308 -5.05 -3.54 -13.95
CA ILE A 308 -5.21 -4.59 -14.97
C ILE A 308 -3.90 -5.00 -15.66
N PHE A 309 -2.82 -4.24 -15.48
CA PHE A 309 -1.51 -4.51 -16.08
C PHE A 309 -0.48 -4.98 -15.04
N SER A 310 0.33 -5.95 -15.40
CA SER A 310 1.49 -6.43 -14.62
C SER A 310 2.75 -5.64 -14.91
N SER A 311 2.89 -5.15 -16.15
CA SER A 311 3.99 -4.32 -16.61
C SER A 311 3.48 -3.22 -17.53
N ILE A 312 4.04 -2.03 -17.39
CA ILE A 312 3.75 -0.86 -18.23
C ILE A 312 5.06 -0.18 -18.55
N ARG A 313 5.38 -0.07 -19.86
CA ARG A 313 6.54 0.63 -20.38
C ARG A 313 6.09 1.65 -21.41
N LEU A 314 6.46 2.92 -21.21
CA LEU A 314 6.28 3.95 -22.21
C LEU A 314 7.59 4.11 -22.97
N VAL A 315 7.55 3.82 -24.27
CA VAL A 315 8.71 3.85 -25.16
C VAL A 315 8.64 5.11 -26.00
N GLU A 316 9.63 5.97 -25.82
CA GLU A 316 9.83 7.19 -26.59
C GLU A 316 10.40 6.83 -27.96
N GLY A 317 9.70 7.19 -29.03
CA GLY A 317 10.16 6.99 -30.42
C GLY A 317 11.24 7.97 -30.84
N GLU A 318 11.56 7.95 -32.13
CA GLU A 318 12.43 8.96 -32.72
C GLU A 318 11.66 10.26 -32.99
N ILE A 319 12.40 11.37 -33.03
CA ILE A 319 11.81 12.69 -33.32
C ILE A 319 11.65 12.82 -34.81
N GLU A 320 10.42 13.02 -35.27
CA GLU A 320 10.09 13.03 -36.71
C GLU A 320 9.50 14.38 -37.15
N GLY A 321 9.79 14.71 -38.43
CA GLY A 321 9.22 15.85 -39.14
C GLY A 321 9.69 17.23 -38.65
N PRO A 322 9.26 18.29 -39.33
CA PRO A 322 9.72 19.67 -39.07
C PRO A 322 9.18 20.23 -37.75
N ASN A 323 8.12 19.63 -37.18
CA ASN A 323 7.50 20.05 -35.94
C ASN A 323 8.09 19.35 -34.70
N GLY A 324 9.12 18.47 -34.89
CA GLY A 324 9.76 17.75 -33.81
C GLY A 324 8.79 16.84 -33.04
N THR A 325 7.92 16.08 -33.70
CA THR A 325 6.98 15.17 -33.07
C THR A 325 7.64 13.85 -32.68
N MET A 326 7.45 13.41 -31.48
CA MET A 326 7.95 12.16 -30.94
C MET A 326 6.79 11.21 -30.62
N PRO A 327 6.60 10.12 -31.39
CA PRO A 327 5.56 9.13 -31.08
C PRO A 327 5.90 8.41 -29.77
N VAL A 328 4.85 8.01 -29.05
CA VAL A 328 4.99 7.23 -27.81
C VAL A 328 4.29 5.89 -27.97
N THR A 329 5.00 4.81 -27.69
CA THR A 329 4.40 3.47 -27.65
C THR A 329 4.23 3.03 -26.21
N ILE A 330 2.99 2.73 -25.82
CA ILE A 330 2.65 2.15 -24.51
C ILE A 330 2.69 0.63 -24.67
N GLU A 331 3.69 -0.01 -24.07
CA GLU A 331 3.82 -1.45 -24.06
C GLU A 331 3.30 -1.96 -22.71
N VAL A 332 2.31 -2.86 -22.75
CA VAL A 332 1.67 -3.40 -21.56
C VAL A 332 1.70 -4.93 -21.56
N SER A 333 1.64 -5.50 -20.35
CA SER A 333 1.35 -6.93 -20.16
C SER A 333 0.15 -7.02 -19.22
N GLU A 334 -0.88 -7.75 -19.61
CA GLU A 334 -2.10 -7.88 -18.81
C GLU A 334 -1.88 -8.78 -17.59
N ARG A 335 -2.56 -8.47 -16.49
CA ARG A 335 -2.59 -9.32 -15.29
C ARG A 335 -3.60 -10.44 -15.46
N LYS A 336 -3.42 -11.52 -14.70
CA LYS A 336 -4.45 -12.56 -14.53
C LYS A 336 -5.77 -11.91 -14.13
N ARG A 337 -6.84 -12.31 -14.80
CA ARG A 337 -8.17 -11.67 -14.63
C ARG A 337 -8.80 -11.99 -13.28
N HIS A 338 -8.60 -13.20 -12.76
CA HIS A 338 -9.18 -13.65 -11.51
C HIS A 338 -8.20 -13.43 -10.36
N VAL A 339 -8.71 -12.87 -9.27
CA VAL A 339 -7.98 -12.67 -8.02
C VAL A 339 -8.84 -13.21 -6.90
N ILE A 340 -8.26 -14.02 -6.05
CA ILE A 340 -8.87 -14.51 -4.82
C ILE A 340 -7.99 -14.04 -3.67
N GLY A 341 -8.62 -13.60 -2.60
CA GLY A 341 -7.91 -13.25 -1.37
C GLY A 341 -8.77 -13.57 -0.17
N ALA A 342 -8.10 -13.75 0.96
CA ALA A 342 -8.70 -13.94 2.25
C ALA A 342 -7.93 -13.16 3.31
N GLY A 343 -8.64 -12.75 4.36
CA GLY A 343 -8.08 -12.07 5.51
C GLY A 343 -8.66 -12.66 6.79
N ALA A 344 -7.93 -12.51 7.90
CA ALA A 344 -8.39 -12.87 9.22
C ALA A 344 -7.97 -11.80 10.21
N SER A 345 -8.84 -11.55 11.20
CA SER A 345 -8.59 -10.64 12.31
C SER A 345 -9.08 -11.28 13.60
N TRP A 346 -8.52 -10.85 14.71
CA TRP A 346 -8.96 -11.27 16.02
C TRP A 346 -8.78 -10.15 17.03
N SER A 347 -9.79 -10.03 17.90
CA SER A 347 -9.66 -9.23 19.11
C SER A 347 -10.40 -9.91 20.25
N SER A 348 -10.03 -9.58 21.49
CA SER A 348 -10.74 -10.10 22.66
C SER A 348 -12.14 -9.51 22.83
N THR A 349 -12.43 -8.38 22.19
CA THR A 349 -13.72 -7.66 22.27
C THR A 349 -14.66 -7.95 21.11
N GLU A 350 -14.11 -8.34 19.95
CA GLU A 350 -14.90 -8.55 18.71
C GLU A 350 -14.91 -10.02 18.27
N GLY A 351 -14.09 -10.87 18.92
CA GLY A 351 -13.93 -12.27 18.53
C GLY A 351 -13.05 -12.45 17.28
N PHE A 352 -13.21 -13.58 16.62
CA PHE A 352 -12.47 -13.90 15.40
C PHE A 352 -13.30 -13.51 14.17
N GLY A 353 -12.65 -12.87 13.19
CA GLY A 353 -13.24 -12.46 11.90
C GLY A 353 -12.49 -13.08 10.73
N VAL A 354 -13.22 -13.50 9.71
CA VAL A 354 -12.70 -13.98 8.43
C VAL A 354 -13.39 -13.24 7.31
N GLU A 355 -12.62 -12.78 6.36
CA GLU A 355 -13.10 -12.18 5.12
C GLU A 355 -12.51 -12.89 3.92
N SER A 356 -13.23 -12.93 2.83
CA SER A 356 -12.75 -13.48 1.56
C SER A 356 -13.33 -12.68 0.40
N TYR A 357 -12.59 -12.64 -0.70
CA TYR A 357 -13.06 -12.00 -1.91
C TYR A 357 -12.62 -12.75 -3.16
N TRP A 358 -13.46 -12.65 -4.18
CA TRP A 358 -13.14 -13.00 -5.55
C TRP A 358 -13.34 -11.76 -6.42
N ARG A 359 -12.37 -11.44 -7.28
CA ARG A 359 -12.42 -10.30 -8.19
C ARG A 359 -12.12 -10.75 -9.61
N ARG A 360 -12.88 -10.24 -10.57
CA ARG A 360 -12.62 -10.39 -12.00
C ARG A 360 -12.30 -9.03 -12.60
N ARG A 361 -11.06 -8.86 -13.02
CA ARG A 361 -10.54 -7.65 -13.65
C ARG A 361 -10.87 -7.64 -15.13
N ASN A 362 -11.03 -6.45 -15.69
CA ASN A 362 -11.16 -6.19 -17.13
C ASN A 362 -12.26 -7.04 -17.76
N LEU A 363 -13.48 -6.92 -17.22
CA LEU A 363 -14.62 -7.81 -17.54
C LEU A 363 -15.00 -7.73 -19.02
N PHE A 364 -15.02 -6.53 -19.57
CA PHE A 364 -15.43 -6.23 -20.96
C PHE A 364 -14.32 -5.57 -21.81
N GLY A 365 -13.08 -5.47 -21.28
CA GLY A 365 -11.92 -4.93 -22.02
C GLY A 365 -11.65 -3.46 -21.78
N ARG A 366 -12.38 -2.77 -20.90
CA ARG A 366 -12.17 -1.35 -20.57
C ARG A 366 -11.94 -1.11 -19.08
N GLY A 367 -11.24 -2.06 -18.45
CA GLY A 367 -10.81 -1.95 -17.07
C GLY A 367 -11.89 -2.20 -16.02
N GLU A 368 -13.06 -2.72 -16.40
CA GLU A 368 -14.14 -2.99 -15.47
C GLU A 368 -13.74 -4.03 -14.43
N LEU A 369 -14.16 -3.82 -13.20
CA LEU A 369 -13.93 -4.70 -12.07
C LEU A 369 -15.26 -5.23 -11.53
N LEU A 370 -15.40 -6.54 -11.47
CA LEU A 370 -16.47 -7.21 -10.74
C LEU A 370 -15.85 -7.85 -9.49
N SER A 371 -16.40 -7.56 -8.30
CA SER A 371 -16.00 -8.18 -7.05
C SER A 371 -17.18 -8.85 -6.35
N VAL A 372 -16.88 -9.99 -5.71
CA VAL A 372 -17.78 -10.69 -4.78
C VAL A 372 -16.99 -10.85 -3.49
N GLU A 373 -17.53 -10.35 -2.40
CA GLU A 373 -16.88 -10.29 -1.10
C GLU A 373 -17.80 -10.93 -0.07
N GLY A 374 -17.23 -11.63 0.89
CA GLY A 374 -17.96 -12.23 2.01
C GLY A 374 -17.15 -12.15 3.28
N SER A 375 -17.81 -11.89 4.40
CA SER A 375 -17.18 -11.91 5.72
C SER A 375 -18.06 -12.57 6.76
N VAL A 376 -17.41 -13.17 7.76
CA VAL A 376 -18.01 -13.70 8.97
C VAL A 376 -17.23 -13.11 10.15
N GLY A 377 -17.91 -12.40 11.02
CA GLY A 377 -17.34 -11.79 12.24
C GLY A 377 -17.93 -12.40 13.51
N ARG A 378 -17.35 -12.02 14.65
CA ARG A 378 -17.75 -12.49 16.00
C ARG A 378 -17.79 -14.02 16.13
N ILE A 379 -16.86 -14.72 15.47
CA ILE A 379 -16.72 -16.16 15.55
C ILE A 379 -16.16 -16.51 16.94
N GLY A 380 -16.82 -17.43 17.63
CA GLY A 380 -16.45 -17.86 19.00
C GLY A 380 -17.44 -17.40 20.08
N ASN A 381 -18.48 -16.66 19.70
CA ASN A 381 -19.62 -16.37 20.57
C ASN A 381 -20.52 -17.62 20.75
N GLU A 382 -21.44 -17.56 21.73
CA GLU A 382 -22.22 -18.71 22.20
C GLU A 382 -23.10 -19.35 21.11
N SER A 383 -23.52 -18.62 20.08
CA SER A 383 -24.41 -19.09 19.01
C SER A 383 -23.94 -18.67 17.62
N VAL A 384 -24.13 -19.56 16.62
CA VAL A 384 -23.94 -19.23 15.21
C VAL A 384 -24.90 -18.12 14.72
N LEU A 385 -26.04 -17.96 15.39
CA LEU A 385 -27.03 -16.93 15.07
C LEU A 385 -26.57 -15.53 15.51
N ASP A 386 -25.64 -15.44 16.44
CA ASP A 386 -25.09 -14.18 16.96
C ASP A 386 -23.82 -13.74 16.22
N MET A 387 -23.39 -14.51 15.23
CA MET A 387 -22.30 -14.11 14.32
C MET A 387 -22.75 -13.03 13.36
N GLU A 388 -21.81 -12.21 12.93
CA GLU A 388 -22.03 -11.19 11.91
C GLU A 388 -21.70 -11.75 10.53
N TYR A 389 -22.55 -11.49 9.56
CA TYR A 389 -22.38 -11.93 8.17
C TYR A 389 -22.49 -10.75 7.23
N SER A 390 -21.62 -10.72 6.22
CA SER A 390 -21.75 -9.77 5.12
C SER A 390 -21.47 -10.47 3.79
N ALA A 391 -22.28 -10.16 2.79
CA ALA A 391 -22.08 -10.57 1.41
C ALA A 391 -22.26 -9.33 0.51
N ARG A 392 -21.31 -9.07 -0.38
CA ARG A 392 -21.33 -7.91 -1.27
C ARG A 392 -20.96 -8.31 -2.69
N ILE A 393 -21.71 -7.80 -3.65
CA ILE A 393 -21.37 -7.84 -5.07
C ILE A 393 -21.20 -6.40 -5.52
N ALA A 394 -20.05 -6.08 -6.12
CA ALA A 394 -19.75 -4.72 -6.59
C ALA A 394 -19.21 -4.74 -8.02
N PHE A 395 -19.57 -3.71 -8.78
CA PHE A 395 -19.10 -3.49 -10.13
C PHE A 395 -18.55 -2.06 -10.24
N GLU A 396 -17.38 -1.93 -10.86
CA GLU A 396 -16.76 -0.64 -11.14
C GLU A 396 -16.40 -0.55 -12.63
N LYS A 397 -16.64 0.62 -13.24
CA LYS A 397 -16.30 0.93 -14.62
C LYS A 397 -15.54 2.25 -14.68
N PRO A 398 -14.24 2.24 -14.96
CA PRO A 398 -13.44 3.45 -15.16
C PRO A 398 -13.75 4.12 -16.51
N GLY A 399 -13.44 5.40 -16.62
CA GLY A 399 -13.52 6.13 -17.88
C GLY A 399 -14.93 6.53 -18.32
N VAL A 400 -15.89 6.58 -17.40
CA VAL A 400 -17.25 7.08 -17.68
C VAL A 400 -17.21 8.61 -17.66
N PHE A 401 -17.63 9.26 -18.74
CA PHE A 401 -17.53 10.73 -18.93
C PHE A 401 -16.10 11.28 -18.88
N GLY A 402 -15.10 10.46 -19.19
CA GLY A 402 -13.69 10.83 -19.27
C GLY A 402 -12.80 10.06 -18.28
N PRO A 403 -11.48 10.12 -18.48
CA PRO A 403 -10.51 9.24 -17.79
C PRO A 403 -10.50 9.37 -16.27
N LEU A 404 -10.81 10.55 -15.74
CA LEU A 404 -10.78 10.85 -14.31
C LEU A 404 -12.11 10.56 -13.58
N THR A 405 -13.06 9.90 -14.26
CA THR A 405 -14.36 9.59 -13.69
C THR A 405 -14.65 8.11 -13.83
N SER A 406 -15.06 7.44 -12.75
CA SER A 406 -15.55 6.07 -12.79
C SER A 406 -16.98 5.97 -12.24
N PHE A 407 -17.69 4.95 -12.68
CA PHE A 407 -18.99 4.56 -12.12
C PHE A 407 -18.78 3.32 -11.26
N SER A 408 -19.37 3.31 -10.07
CA SER A 408 -19.41 2.13 -9.23
C SER A 408 -20.83 1.86 -8.72
N THR A 409 -21.17 0.59 -8.55
CA THR A 409 -22.44 0.17 -7.95
C THR A 409 -22.21 -1.09 -7.14
N SER A 410 -22.97 -1.25 -6.04
CA SER A 410 -22.91 -2.46 -5.24
C SER A 410 -24.26 -2.85 -4.67
N LEU A 411 -24.39 -4.14 -4.36
CA LEU A 411 -25.47 -4.72 -3.58
C LEU A 411 -24.83 -5.46 -2.41
N GLN A 412 -25.20 -5.11 -1.19
CA GLN A 412 -24.71 -5.71 0.03
C GLN A 412 -25.87 -6.22 0.89
N ALA A 413 -25.76 -7.44 1.38
CA ALA A 413 -26.60 -7.97 2.45
C ALA A 413 -25.74 -8.14 3.71
N ARG A 414 -26.24 -7.70 4.86
CA ARG A 414 -25.52 -7.74 6.13
C ARG A 414 -26.44 -8.19 7.26
N GLN A 415 -25.92 -8.97 8.18
CA GLN A 415 -26.47 -9.27 9.48
C GLN A 415 -25.46 -8.87 10.54
N GLU A 416 -25.88 -8.05 11.50
CA GLU A 416 -25.05 -7.54 12.60
C GLU A 416 -25.72 -7.86 13.92
N HIS A 417 -24.93 -8.27 14.92
CA HIS A 417 -25.37 -8.59 16.28
C HIS A 417 -24.39 -8.04 17.32
N PRO A 418 -24.08 -6.72 17.31
CA PRO A 418 -23.44 -6.13 18.48
C PRO A 418 -24.40 -6.18 19.67
N ASP A 419 -23.90 -5.97 20.88
CA ASP A 419 -24.72 -6.03 22.08
C ASP A 419 -25.80 -4.92 22.13
N ALA A 420 -25.60 -3.83 21.35
CA ALA A 420 -26.49 -2.67 21.26
C ALA A 420 -27.73 -2.90 20.37
N TYR A 421 -27.70 -3.83 19.41
CA TYR A 421 -28.82 -4.06 18.49
C TYR A 421 -28.63 -5.34 17.67
N LYS A 422 -29.72 -5.79 17.03
CA LYS A 422 -29.70 -6.78 15.97
C LYS A 422 -30.18 -6.13 14.69
N SER A 423 -29.46 -6.31 13.58
CA SER A 423 -29.83 -5.73 12.28
C SER A 423 -29.67 -6.73 11.15
N ARG A 424 -30.67 -6.77 10.25
CA ARG A 424 -30.58 -7.43 8.95
C ARG A 424 -30.86 -6.40 7.88
N SER A 425 -29.89 -6.11 7.06
CA SER A 425 -29.98 -5.03 6.09
C SER A 425 -29.60 -5.46 4.67
N ILE A 426 -30.16 -4.75 3.71
CA ILE A 426 -29.79 -4.82 2.29
C ILE A 426 -29.56 -3.39 1.84
N THR A 427 -28.37 -3.14 1.29
CA THR A 427 -27.98 -1.83 0.74
C THR A 427 -27.70 -1.98 -0.76
N TYR A 428 -28.31 -1.13 -1.56
CA TYR A 428 -27.95 -0.93 -2.95
C TYR A 428 -27.44 0.49 -3.12
N ASP A 429 -26.28 0.64 -3.73
CA ASP A 429 -25.65 1.94 -3.98
C ASP A 429 -25.17 2.06 -5.43
N ALA A 430 -25.14 3.31 -5.94
CA ALA A 430 -24.58 3.66 -7.23
C ALA A 430 -23.93 5.04 -7.15
N TYR A 431 -22.65 5.13 -7.53
CA TYR A 431 -21.85 6.35 -7.42
C TYR A 431 -21.17 6.72 -8.73
N LEU A 432 -21.00 8.01 -8.94
CA LEU A 432 -19.98 8.57 -9.82
C LEU A 432 -18.80 9.02 -8.97
N ASN A 433 -17.63 8.45 -9.24
CA ASN A 433 -16.39 8.79 -8.57
C ASN A 433 -15.58 9.70 -9.49
N ARG A 434 -15.00 10.78 -8.93
CA ARG A 434 -14.23 11.76 -9.68
C ARG A 434 -12.89 12.01 -9.00
N GLU A 435 -11.82 11.93 -9.77
CA GLU A 435 -10.49 12.39 -9.36
C GLU A 435 -10.34 13.87 -9.76
N PHE A 436 -10.26 14.76 -8.76
CA PHE A 436 -10.07 16.20 -8.98
C PHE A 436 -8.58 16.54 -9.08
N SER A 437 -7.76 15.86 -8.28
CA SER A 437 -6.30 15.90 -8.32
C SER A 437 -5.74 14.55 -7.83
N GLU A 438 -4.41 14.37 -7.87
CA GLU A 438 -3.78 13.16 -7.32
C GLU A 438 -4.10 12.91 -5.84
N GLN A 439 -4.34 14.00 -5.08
CA GLN A 439 -4.63 13.95 -3.65
C GLN A 439 -6.11 14.09 -3.32
N LEU A 440 -6.93 14.70 -4.20
CA LEU A 440 -8.32 14.99 -3.93
C LEU A 440 -9.23 14.16 -4.83
N LYS A 441 -10.04 13.31 -4.20
CA LYS A 441 -11.05 12.46 -4.84
C LYS A 441 -12.40 12.70 -4.19
N GLY A 442 -13.46 12.58 -4.96
CA GLY A 442 -14.82 12.63 -4.44
C GLY A 442 -15.72 11.69 -5.17
N ARG A 443 -16.83 11.35 -4.53
CA ARG A 443 -17.91 10.59 -5.16
C ARG A 443 -19.26 11.13 -4.69
N ALA A 444 -20.25 11.00 -5.54
CA ALA A 444 -21.63 11.29 -5.20
C ALA A 444 -22.55 10.28 -5.90
N GLY A 445 -23.67 9.95 -5.27
CA GLY A 445 -24.51 8.90 -5.79
C GLY A 445 -25.89 8.84 -5.17
N ALA A 446 -26.50 7.67 -5.28
CA ALA A 446 -27.77 7.33 -4.67
C ALA A 446 -27.63 6.00 -3.91
N GLU A 447 -28.32 5.89 -2.80
CA GLU A 447 -28.39 4.70 -1.97
C GLU A 447 -29.83 4.37 -1.64
N VAL A 448 -30.13 3.06 -1.60
CA VAL A 448 -31.36 2.52 -1.04
C VAL A 448 -30.95 1.53 0.03
N PHE A 449 -31.36 1.78 1.25
CA PHE A 449 -31.06 0.98 2.42
C PHE A 449 -32.35 0.46 3.05
N TYR A 450 -32.53 -0.85 3.09
CA TYR A 450 -33.58 -1.51 3.83
C TYR A 450 -32.99 -2.23 5.04
N ALA A 451 -33.59 -2.07 6.22
CA ALA A 451 -33.20 -2.78 7.41
C ALA A 451 -34.42 -3.19 8.25
N ASN A 452 -34.33 -4.37 8.86
CA ASN A 452 -35.15 -4.83 9.96
C ASN A 452 -34.25 -4.92 11.19
N GLU A 453 -34.58 -4.20 12.24
CA GLU A 453 -33.71 -4.02 13.42
C GLU A 453 -34.50 -4.21 14.73
N GLU A 454 -33.82 -4.71 15.74
CA GLU A 454 -34.27 -4.85 17.13
C GLU A 454 -33.25 -4.14 18.01
N ASP A 455 -33.70 -3.16 18.81
CA ASP A 455 -32.87 -2.42 19.78
C ASP A 455 -33.62 -2.06 21.06
N ALA A 456 -33.04 -1.26 21.96
CA ALA A 456 -33.65 -0.82 23.22
C ALA A 456 -34.96 -0.02 23.02
N PHE A 457 -35.30 0.42 21.82
CA PHE A 457 -36.57 1.07 21.49
C PHE A 457 -37.62 0.10 20.93
N GLY A 458 -37.22 -1.14 20.63
CA GLY A 458 -38.09 -2.20 20.09
C GLY A 458 -37.73 -2.55 18.63
N ASP A 459 -38.67 -3.25 17.98
CA ASP A 459 -38.51 -3.70 16.58
C ASP A 459 -38.88 -2.58 15.62
N GLY A 460 -38.09 -2.39 14.55
CA GLY A 460 -38.31 -1.39 13.53
C GLY A 460 -37.91 -1.85 12.11
N ASP A 461 -38.75 -1.47 11.13
CA ASP A 461 -38.42 -1.60 9.71
C ASP A 461 -38.12 -0.22 9.13
N TYR A 462 -37.05 -0.12 8.36
CA TYR A 462 -36.60 1.13 7.74
C TYR A 462 -36.38 0.93 6.24
N LEU A 463 -36.76 1.94 5.45
CA LEU A 463 -36.42 2.01 4.02
C LEU A 463 -35.94 3.41 3.68
N LEU A 464 -34.62 3.61 3.73
CA LEU A 464 -34.01 4.89 3.45
C LEU A 464 -33.66 4.99 1.96
N VAL A 465 -33.98 6.15 1.38
CA VAL A 465 -33.48 6.59 0.08
C VAL A 465 -32.58 7.79 0.34
N GLY A 466 -31.31 7.68 0.02
CA GLY A 466 -30.29 8.65 0.32
C GLY A 466 -29.52 9.14 -0.91
N LEU A 467 -28.88 10.28 -0.78
CA LEU A 467 -27.96 10.88 -1.77
C LEU A 467 -26.57 11.10 -1.13
N PRO A 468 -25.81 10.03 -0.92
CA PRO A 468 -24.50 10.11 -0.29
C PRO A 468 -23.48 10.81 -1.20
N ALA A 469 -22.60 11.58 -0.55
CA ALA A 469 -21.44 12.23 -1.16
C ALA A 469 -20.23 12.12 -0.23
N ASP A 470 -19.08 11.80 -0.80
CA ASP A 470 -17.79 11.73 -0.09
C ASP A 470 -16.76 12.63 -0.77
N LEU A 471 -15.91 13.24 0.05
CA LEU A 471 -14.72 13.95 -0.38
C LEU A 471 -13.54 13.47 0.43
N THR A 472 -12.47 13.02 -0.25
CA THR A 472 -11.26 12.49 0.39
C THR A 472 -10.04 13.23 -0.11
N PHE A 473 -9.24 13.75 0.82
CA PHE A 473 -7.91 14.29 0.57
C PHE A 473 -6.86 13.39 1.22
N ASP A 474 -5.88 12.93 0.44
CA ASP A 474 -4.83 12.02 0.92
C ASP A 474 -3.48 12.39 0.28
N ASN A 475 -2.57 12.97 1.08
CA ASN A 475 -1.20 13.28 0.68
C ASN A 475 -0.15 12.54 1.52
N ARG A 476 -0.55 11.42 2.14
CA ARG A 476 0.37 10.58 2.91
C ARG A 476 1.45 10.00 2.00
N ASP A 477 2.67 9.89 2.54
CA ASP A 477 3.81 9.28 1.85
C ASP A 477 3.64 7.77 1.63
N ASP A 478 2.98 7.07 2.52
CA ASP A 478 2.60 5.67 2.43
C ASP A 478 1.19 5.46 3.00
N LYS A 479 0.36 4.66 2.35
CA LYS A 479 -1.03 4.42 2.80
C LYS A 479 -1.13 3.39 3.91
N LEU A 480 -0.19 2.44 3.96
CA LEU A 480 -0.20 1.34 4.95
C LEU A 480 0.63 1.67 6.19
N ASN A 481 1.70 2.45 6.03
CA ASN A 481 2.59 2.86 7.12
C ASN A 481 3.01 4.32 6.96
N PRO A 482 2.09 5.27 7.11
CA PRO A 482 2.38 6.67 6.90
C PRO A 482 3.34 7.23 7.95
N SER A 483 4.36 7.96 7.46
CA SER A 483 5.31 8.68 8.31
C SER A 483 5.11 10.19 8.28
N LYS A 484 4.46 10.70 7.23
CA LYS A 484 4.11 12.12 7.08
C LYS A 484 2.94 12.30 6.14
N GLY A 485 2.28 13.44 6.26
CA GLY A 485 1.14 13.81 5.45
C GLY A 485 -0.17 13.81 6.23
N ILE A 486 -1.25 14.07 5.50
CA ILE A 486 -2.60 14.23 6.03
C ILE A 486 -3.55 13.36 5.21
N PHE A 487 -4.43 12.68 5.90
CA PHE A 487 -5.64 12.09 5.33
C PHE A 487 -6.85 12.83 5.91
N ALA A 488 -7.76 13.29 5.05
CA ALA A 488 -9.02 13.89 5.46
C ALA A 488 -10.16 13.32 4.64
N ALA A 489 -11.24 12.92 5.29
CA ALA A 489 -12.45 12.43 4.66
C ALA A 489 -13.68 13.16 5.22
N LEU A 490 -14.58 13.55 4.33
CA LEU A 490 -15.88 14.13 4.68
C LEU A 490 -16.95 13.30 3.96
N PHE A 491 -17.94 12.86 4.70
CA PHE A 491 -19.13 12.18 4.22
C PHE A 491 -20.35 13.02 4.54
N ALA A 492 -21.31 13.11 3.63
CA ALA A 492 -22.61 13.72 3.85
C ALA A 492 -23.68 12.95 3.06
N GLU A 493 -24.82 12.69 3.68
CA GLU A 493 -25.94 11.99 3.07
C GLU A 493 -27.28 12.55 3.59
N PRO A 494 -28.00 13.35 2.81
CA PRO A 494 -29.42 13.56 3.04
C PRO A 494 -30.17 12.29 2.66
N ALA A 495 -31.05 11.82 3.53
CA ALA A 495 -31.84 10.60 3.36
C ALA A 495 -33.29 10.81 3.81
N TYR A 496 -34.19 9.99 3.28
CA TYR A 496 -35.60 9.96 3.66
C TYR A 496 -36.03 8.53 3.90
N ASP A 497 -36.56 8.27 5.11
CA ASP A 497 -37.20 7.00 5.43
C ASP A 497 -38.64 7.00 4.90
N THR A 498 -38.88 6.17 3.90
CA THR A 498 -40.16 6.10 3.21
C THR A 498 -41.22 5.31 3.99
N LEU A 499 -40.81 4.42 4.91
CA LEU A 499 -41.74 3.66 5.75
C LEU A 499 -42.27 4.48 6.92
N ASN A 500 -41.39 5.24 7.57
CA ASN A 500 -41.71 6.01 8.77
C ASN A 500 -41.87 7.50 8.50
N SER A 501 -41.72 7.95 7.24
CA SER A 501 -41.89 9.35 6.80
C SER A 501 -40.96 10.35 7.52
N ASN A 502 -39.71 9.94 7.80
CA ASN A 502 -38.71 10.77 8.49
C ASN A 502 -37.62 11.24 7.53
N ALA A 503 -37.32 12.54 7.55
CA ALA A 503 -36.15 13.08 6.88
C ALA A 503 -34.92 13.04 7.81
N MET A 504 -33.77 12.67 7.26
CA MET A 504 -32.51 12.55 7.99
C MET A 504 -31.36 13.17 7.19
N GLY A 505 -30.31 13.55 7.89
CA GLY A 505 -29.04 13.96 7.30
C GLY A 505 -27.87 13.40 8.11
N PHE A 506 -27.00 12.66 7.46
CA PHE A 506 -25.81 12.08 8.06
C PHE A 506 -24.59 12.88 7.61
N ILE A 507 -23.74 13.28 8.56
CA ILE A 507 -22.48 13.99 8.28
C ILE A 507 -21.40 13.34 9.15
N LYS A 508 -20.24 12.99 8.56
CA LYS A 508 -19.08 12.49 9.29
C LYS A 508 -17.80 13.04 8.68
N GLY A 509 -16.93 13.57 9.53
CA GLY A 509 -15.60 14.04 9.16
C GLY A 509 -14.52 13.29 9.91
N THR A 510 -13.44 12.94 9.23
CA THR A 510 -12.25 12.33 9.84
C THR A 510 -11.00 12.99 9.29
N VAL A 511 -10.07 13.34 10.17
CA VAL A 511 -8.75 13.87 9.80
C VAL A 511 -7.68 13.07 10.55
N SER A 512 -6.69 12.56 9.83
CA SER A 512 -5.49 11.94 10.40
C SER A 512 -4.25 12.68 9.91
N SER A 513 -3.27 12.85 10.78
CA SER A 513 -2.00 13.52 10.45
C SER A 513 -0.82 12.75 11.01
N TYR A 514 0.29 12.75 10.28
CA TYR A 514 1.49 12.01 10.58
C TYR A 514 2.71 12.91 10.45
N TYR A 515 3.61 12.80 11.42
CA TYR A 515 4.82 13.62 11.46
C TYR A 515 6.02 12.82 11.96
N ALA A 516 7.00 12.60 11.08
CA ALA A 516 8.28 12.00 11.45
C ALA A 516 9.16 13.07 12.13
N LEU A 517 9.64 12.77 13.35
CA LEU A 517 10.48 13.68 14.14
C LEU A 517 11.92 13.70 13.66
N ASP A 518 12.35 12.68 12.92
CA ASP A 518 13.69 12.52 12.42
C ASP A 518 13.72 12.10 10.93
N GLN A 519 14.83 12.36 10.25
CA GLN A 519 14.99 12.01 8.83
C GLN A 519 14.99 10.50 8.57
N ALA A 520 15.41 9.70 9.55
CA ALA A 520 15.41 8.24 9.47
C ALA A 520 14.02 7.64 9.74
N LYS A 521 13.01 8.48 10.03
CA LYS A 521 11.63 8.07 10.32
C LYS A 521 11.50 7.05 11.46
N ARG A 522 12.42 7.13 12.42
CA ARG A 522 12.43 6.23 13.59
C ARG A 522 11.35 6.60 14.60
N PHE A 523 11.04 7.89 14.72
CA PHE A 523 10.03 8.42 15.63
C PHE A 523 8.93 9.11 14.82
N ILE A 524 7.70 8.61 14.93
CA ILE A 524 6.55 9.15 14.21
C ILE A 524 5.45 9.48 15.22
N LEU A 525 4.93 10.70 15.14
CA LEU A 525 3.70 11.11 15.81
C LEU A 525 2.54 10.93 14.84
N ALA A 526 1.48 10.27 15.29
CA ALA A 526 0.25 10.12 14.51
C ALA A 526 -0.95 10.56 15.36
N GLY A 527 -1.88 11.27 14.73
CA GLY A 527 -3.10 11.72 15.38
C GLY A 527 -4.29 11.58 14.45
N ARG A 528 -5.47 11.21 15.01
CA ARG A 528 -6.75 11.14 14.31
C ARG A 528 -7.83 11.85 15.12
N VAL A 529 -8.66 12.60 14.42
CA VAL A 529 -9.90 13.18 14.94
C VAL A 529 -11.03 12.72 14.03
N SER A 530 -12.10 12.18 14.60
CA SER A 530 -13.31 11.83 13.87
C SER A 530 -14.52 12.43 14.60
N THR A 531 -15.43 13.04 13.86
CA THR A 531 -16.68 13.59 14.41
C THR A 531 -17.82 13.34 13.44
N GLY A 532 -19.00 13.13 13.97
CA GLY A 532 -20.21 12.89 13.19
C GLY A 532 -21.45 13.52 13.80
N SER A 533 -22.43 13.80 12.97
CA SER A 533 -23.73 14.34 13.33
C SER A 533 -24.82 13.70 12.48
N ILE A 534 -25.94 13.35 13.10
CA ILE A 534 -27.17 12.90 12.46
C ILE A 534 -28.27 13.91 12.77
N LEU A 535 -28.74 14.56 11.73
CA LEU A 535 -29.90 15.45 11.77
C LEU A 535 -31.15 14.59 11.57
N ALA A 536 -31.91 14.33 12.62
CA ALA A 536 -33.11 13.51 12.60
C ALA A 536 -34.10 14.01 13.67
N PRO A 537 -35.40 13.68 13.58
CA PRO A 537 -36.39 14.11 14.56
C PRO A 537 -36.06 13.64 15.99
N SER A 538 -35.66 12.37 16.14
CA SER A 538 -35.24 11.78 17.41
C SER A 538 -34.20 10.69 17.18
N VAL A 539 -33.51 10.18 18.19
CA VAL A 539 -32.59 9.05 18.08
C VAL A 539 -33.33 7.77 17.65
N GLU A 540 -34.54 7.56 18.12
CA GLU A 540 -35.39 6.40 17.76
C GLU A 540 -35.78 6.36 16.29
N SER A 541 -35.86 7.54 15.63
CA SER A 541 -36.20 7.62 14.20
C SER A 541 -35.06 7.17 13.29
N VAL A 542 -33.83 7.02 13.82
CA VAL A 542 -32.64 6.61 13.08
C VAL A 542 -32.46 5.09 13.24
N PRO A 543 -32.23 4.32 12.15
CA PRO A 543 -31.87 2.91 12.27
C PRO A 543 -30.69 2.71 13.23
N ALA A 544 -30.78 1.74 14.13
CA ALA A 544 -29.75 1.48 15.16
C ALA A 544 -28.36 1.24 14.55
N SER A 545 -28.30 0.53 13.42
CA SER A 545 -27.06 0.26 12.67
C SER A 545 -26.41 1.51 12.08
N ARG A 546 -27.17 2.61 11.98
CA ARG A 546 -26.68 3.90 11.45
C ARG A 546 -26.40 4.94 12.55
N ARG A 547 -26.80 4.69 13.80
CA ARG A 547 -26.47 5.55 14.94
C ARG A 547 -24.98 5.47 15.25
N PHE A 548 -24.46 6.50 15.89
CA PHE A 548 -23.09 6.50 16.36
C PHE A 548 -22.97 5.76 17.68
N ILE A 549 -22.09 4.76 17.71
CA ILE A 549 -21.74 4.00 18.91
C ILE A 549 -20.21 3.85 18.90
N ALA A 550 -19.54 4.28 19.96
CA ALA A 550 -18.10 4.16 20.09
C ALA A 550 -17.69 2.87 20.85
N GLY A 551 -16.37 2.59 20.90
CA GLY A 551 -15.78 1.42 21.55
C GLY A 551 -15.30 0.36 20.56
N GLY A 552 -14.28 -0.38 20.95
CA GLY A 552 -13.64 -1.42 20.14
C GLY A 552 -12.40 -0.98 19.39
N GLY A 553 -11.78 -1.90 18.65
CA GLY A 553 -10.46 -1.74 18.02
C GLY A 553 -10.34 -0.65 16.97
N GLY A 554 -11.43 -0.25 16.33
CA GLY A 554 -11.49 0.81 15.33
C GLY A 554 -11.88 2.20 15.87
N SER A 555 -12.26 2.30 17.16
CA SER A 555 -12.80 3.47 17.82
C SER A 555 -11.97 3.80 19.07
N ILE A 556 -12.37 3.36 20.26
CA ILE A 556 -11.67 3.56 21.52
C ILE A 556 -11.18 2.20 22.01
N ARG A 557 -9.89 1.91 21.82
CA ARG A 557 -9.27 0.65 22.24
C ARG A 557 -9.30 0.52 23.76
N GLY A 558 -9.60 -0.68 24.24
CA GLY A 558 -9.78 -0.99 25.66
C GLY A 558 -11.24 -1.21 26.03
N TYR A 559 -12.18 -0.51 25.40
CA TYR A 559 -13.62 -0.67 25.62
C TYR A 559 -14.21 -1.79 24.77
N ALA A 560 -15.33 -2.36 25.23
CA ALA A 560 -16.08 -3.36 24.50
C ALA A 560 -16.56 -2.81 23.13
N TYR A 561 -16.73 -3.71 22.17
CA TYR A 561 -17.12 -3.35 20.80
C TYR A 561 -18.53 -2.75 20.78
N ARG A 562 -18.63 -1.50 20.25
CA ARG A 562 -19.90 -0.75 20.16
C ARG A 562 -20.65 -0.68 21.49
N ASN A 563 -19.94 -0.37 22.57
CA ASN A 563 -20.52 -0.32 23.93
C ASN A 563 -20.42 1.05 24.60
N VAL A 564 -19.93 2.07 23.90
CA VAL A 564 -19.77 3.44 24.43
C VAL A 564 -20.74 4.38 23.74
N GLY A 565 -21.64 4.98 24.54
CA GLY A 565 -22.66 5.92 24.08
C GLY A 565 -23.87 5.97 25.00
N PRO A 566 -24.92 6.74 24.63
CA PRO A 566 -26.18 6.85 25.39
C PRO A 566 -26.81 5.48 25.65
N ARG A 567 -27.48 5.37 26.80
CA ARG A 567 -28.13 4.13 27.23
C ARG A 567 -29.59 4.37 27.61
N LYS A 568 -30.42 3.35 27.41
CA LYS A 568 -31.80 3.27 27.90
C LYS A 568 -31.98 1.92 28.57
N ASP A 569 -32.45 1.95 29.82
CA ASP A 569 -32.68 0.75 30.67
C ASP A 569 -31.44 -0.16 30.81
N GLY A 570 -30.22 0.43 30.68
CA GLY A 570 -28.94 -0.28 30.75
C GLY A 570 -28.38 -0.71 29.40
N GLU A 571 -29.16 -0.75 28.33
CA GLU A 571 -28.73 -1.10 26.99
C GLU A 571 -28.22 0.12 26.18
N VAL A 572 -27.18 -0.05 25.38
CA VAL A 572 -26.62 1.02 24.55
C VAL A 572 -27.58 1.30 23.39
N THR A 573 -28.03 2.55 23.29
CA THR A 573 -28.93 2.98 22.21
C THR A 573 -28.18 3.56 21.00
N GLY A 574 -26.93 4.00 21.20
CA GLY A 574 -26.24 4.87 20.27
C GLY A 574 -26.76 6.31 20.28
N GLY A 575 -26.06 7.18 19.62
CA GLY A 575 -26.34 8.62 19.60
C GLY A 575 -26.43 9.20 18.20
N ARG A 576 -26.89 10.47 18.14
CA ARG A 576 -26.93 11.23 16.89
C ARG A 576 -25.64 12.03 16.65
N SER A 577 -24.74 12.10 17.61
CA SER A 577 -23.40 12.67 17.38
C SER A 577 -22.31 11.86 18.03
N ILE A 578 -21.09 12.01 17.54
CA ILE A 578 -19.90 11.32 18.02
C ILE A 578 -18.67 12.23 17.92
N ILE A 579 -17.76 12.06 18.86
CA ILE A 579 -16.40 12.56 18.79
C ILE A 579 -15.42 11.46 19.19
N GLU A 580 -14.39 11.25 18.38
CA GLU A 580 -13.31 10.29 18.62
C GLU A 580 -11.97 10.95 18.37
N LEU A 581 -11.03 10.73 19.26
CA LEU A 581 -9.67 11.26 19.23
C LEU A 581 -8.70 10.08 19.41
N SER A 582 -7.66 10.00 18.60
CA SER A 582 -6.59 9.00 18.77
C SER A 582 -5.24 9.68 18.61
N GLY A 583 -4.30 9.35 19.49
CA GLY A 583 -2.92 9.79 19.42
C GLY A 583 -1.97 8.61 19.56
N GLU A 584 -0.97 8.51 18.70
CA GLU A 584 0.05 7.46 18.73
C GLU A 584 1.46 8.03 18.64
N VAL A 585 2.37 7.45 19.41
CA VAL A 585 3.81 7.60 19.25
C VAL A 585 4.35 6.26 18.74
N ARG A 586 4.86 6.24 17.52
CA ARG A 586 5.42 5.05 16.86
C ARG A 586 6.93 5.15 16.87
N VAL A 587 7.61 4.09 17.31
CA VAL A 587 9.07 4.03 17.40
C VAL A 587 9.58 2.78 16.68
N MET A 588 10.41 2.95 15.66
CA MET A 588 11.12 1.87 15.00
C MET A 588 12.33 1.45 15.83
N VAL A 589 12.28 0.24 16.36
CA VAL A 589 13.37 -0.34 17.17
C VAL A 589 14.42 -0.99 16.27
N THR A 590 13.96 -1.72 15.25
CA THR A 590 14.77 -2.28 14.15
C THR A 590 14.14 -1.91 12.81
N GLU A 591 14.71 -2.33 11.70
CA GLU A 591 14.10 -2.14 10.38
C GLU A 591 12.74 -2.88 10.22
N THR A 592 12.53 -3.94 11.00
CA THR A 592 11.35 -4.80 10.90
C THR A 592 10.45 -4.77 12.13
N ILE A 593 10.91 -4.20 13.26
CA ILE A 593 10.17 -4.20 14.53
C ILE A 593 9.96 -2.75 14.99
N GLY A 594 8.71 -2.40 15.25
CA GLY A 594 8.31 -1.14 15.86
C GLY A 594 7.48 -1.36 17.13
N ILE A 595 7.50 -0.38 18.01
CA ILE A 595 6.62 -0.28 19.17
C ILE A 595 5.75 0.97 19.05
N VAL A 596 4.55 0.91 19.62
CA VAL A 596 3.59 2.02 19.60
C VAL A 596 3.04 2.21 21.00
N GLY A 597 3.04 3.46 21.47
CA GLY A 597 2.23 3.88 22.62
C GLY A 597 1.06 4.71 22.12
N PHE A 598 -0.14 4.52 22.68
CA PHE A 598 -1.32 5.22 22.20
C PHE A 598 -2.29 5.62 23.31
N VAL A 599 -3.09 6.63 22.99
CA VAL A 599 -4.26 7.05 23.74
C VAL A 599 -5.42 7.30 22.79
N ASP A 600 -6.57 6.72 23.10
CA ASP A 600 -7.83 6.94 22.40
C ASP A 600 -8.84 7.55 23.36
N ALA A 601 -9.66 8.50 22.89
CA ALA A 601 -10.71 9.11 23.67
C ALA A 601 -11.93 9.38 22.79
N GLY A 602 -13.13 9.25 23.33
CA GLY A 602 -14.35 9.55 22.58
C GLY A 602 -15.61 9.25 23.36
N ASN A 603 -16.72 9.66 22.79
CA ASN A 603 -18.07 9.29 23.23
C ASN A 603 -19.07 9.58 22.09
N ALA A 604 -20.23 8.91 22.14
CA ALA A 604 -21.40 9.26 21.34
C ALA A 604 -22.43 9.94 22.25
N TYR A 605 -23.23 10.86 21.68
CA TYR A 605 -24.21 11.67 22.41
C TYR A 605 -25.58 11.57 21.75
N GLU A 606 -26.65 11.67 22.57
CA GLU A 606 -28.02 11.58 22.08
C GLU A 606 -28.37 12.72 21.13
N ASP A 607 -27.89 13.93 21.43
CA ASP A 607 -28.11 15.10 20.60
C ASP A 607 -27.33 15.10 19.28
N SER A 608 -27.81 15.86 18.28
CA SER A 608 -27.16 15.94 16.96
C SER A 608 -25.79 16.63 16.99
N ILE A 609 -25.44 17.30 18.08
CA ILE A 609 -24.14 17.94 18.31
C ILE A 609 -23.63 17.42 19.64
N PRO A 610 -22.33 17.07 19.75
CA PRO A 610 -21.75 16.65 21.02
C PRO A 610 -21.97 17.74 22.09
N ASP A 611 -22.76 17.43 23.10
CA ASP A 611 -23.12 18.35 24.19
C ASP A 611 -22.23 18.13 25.43
N PHE A 612 -21.37 17.11 25.40
CA PHE A 612 -20.49 16.71 26.49
C PHE A 612 -21.22 16.47 27.82
N SER A 613 -22.49 16.09 27.72
CA SER A 613 -23.31 15.68 28.88
C SER A 613 -22.69 14.50 29.65
N GLU A 614 -22.00 13.63 28.93
CA GLU A 614 -21.15 12.57 29.44
C GLU A 614 -19.69 12.81 29.12
N SER A 615 -18.80 12.39 30.05
CA SER A 615 -17.35 12.52 29.86
C SER A 615 -16.85 11.64 28.73
N LEU A 616 -15.73 12.06 28.08
CA LEU A 616 -15.04 11.20 27.12
C LEU A 616 -14.53 9.94 27.82
N LYS A 617 -14.81 8.79 27.25
CA LYS A 617 -14.20 7.52 27.63
C LYS A 617 -12.79 7.47 27.08
N VAL A 618 -11.79 7.10 27.90
CA VAL A 618 -10.38 7.13 27.55
C VAL A 618 -9.78 5.74 27.68
N GLY A 619 -9.16 5.25 26.60
CA GLY A 619 -8.37 4.03 26.57
C GLY A 619 -6.90 4.34 26.31
N VAL A 620 -5.99 3.63 27.01
CA VAL A 620 -4.55 3.77 26.82
C VAL A 620 -3.93 2.42 26.57
N GLY A 621 -2.84 2.38 25.82
CA GLY A 621 -2.23 1.10 25.52
C GLY A 621 -0.88 1.19 24.83
N ALA A 622 -0.36 0.00 24.56
CA ALA A 622 0.88 -0.18 23.81
C ALA A 622 0.71 -1.30 22.77
N GLY A 623 1.50 -1.24 21.73
CA GLY A 623 1.45 -2.22 20.64
C GLY A 623 2.80 -2.54 20.07
N LEU A 624 2.88 -3.72 19.48
CA LEU A 624 4.01 -4.21 18.69
C LEU A 624 3.65 -4.19 17.21
N ARG A 625 4.59 -3.82 16.38
CA ARG A 625 4.51 -3.85 14.91
C ARG A 625 5.61 -4.71 14.36
N TYR A 626 5.25 -5.66 13.49
CA TYR A 626 6.21 -6.43 12.73
C TYR A 626 5.98 -6.16 11.24
N PHE A 627 6.95 -5.49 10.59
CA PHE A 627 6.83 -5.05 9.21
C PHE A 627 7.13 -6.18 8.25
N THR A 628 6.15 -6.56 7.45
CA THR A 628 6.26 -7.59 6.41
C THR A 628 6.10 -6.97 5.01
N PRO A 629 6.48 -7.66 3.93
CA PRO A 629 6.26 -7.18 2.56
C PRO A 629 4.79 -6.90 2.20
N ILE A 630 3.84 -7.49 2.94
CA ILE A 630 2.39 -7.30 2.73
C ILE A 630 1.76 -6.28 3.66
N GLY A 631 2.56 -5.64 4.52
CA GLY A 631 2.14 -4.65 5.51
C GLY A 631 2.53 -5.03 6.94
N PRO A 632 2.36 -4.10 7.90
CA PRO A 632 2.69 -4.37 9.29
C PRO A 632 1.67 -5.29 9.96
N LEU A 633 2.15 -6.35 10.60
CA LEU A 633 1.39 -7.11 11.58
C LEU A 633 1.32 -6.31 12.88
N ARG A 634 0.15 -6.17 13.45
CA ARG A 634 -0.15 -5.39 14.64
C ARG A 634 -0.62 -6.27 15.77
N VAL A 635 -0.07 -6.05 16.97
CA VAL A 635 -0.58 -6.60 18.23
C VAL A 635 -0.66 -5.45 19.22
N ASP A 636 -1.87 -5.05 19.61
CA ASP A 636 -2.12 -3.96 20.56
C ASP A 636 -2.75 -4.51 21.84
N ALA A 637 -2.32 -4.00 23.01
CA ALA A 637 -2.96 -4.20 24.29
C ALA A 637 -3.43 -2.85 24.82
N ALA A 638 -4.66 -2.78 25.29
CA ALA A 638 -5.29 -1.55 25.75
C ALA A 638 -6.07 -1.78 27.05
N VAL A 639 -6.13 -0.76 27.90
CA VAL A 639 -6.93 -0.73 29.12
C VAL A 639 -7.85 0.48 29.08
N PRO A 640 -9.14 0.33 29.46
CA PRO A 640 -10.04 1.46 29.66
C PRO A 640 -9.69 2.14 31.00
N LEU A 641 -9.68 3.48 31.03
CA LEU A 641 -9.42 4.22 32.28
C LEU A 641 -10.67 4.39 33.17
N ASP A 642 -11.84 4.31 32.53
CA ASP A 642 -13.15 4.41 33.22
C ASP A 642 -14.09 3.35 32.63
N PRO A 643 -13.88 2.05 32.98
CA PRO A 643 -14.67 0.95 32.43
C PRO A 643 -16.12 1.02 32.91
N GLY A 644 -17.06 0.73 32.00
CA GLY A 644 -18.46 0.46 32.32
C GLY A 644 -18.67 -0.99 32.80
N GLN A 645 -19.94 -1.39 32.99
CA GLN A 645 -20.28 -2.70 33.54
C GLN A 645 -19.87 -3.87 32.64
N ASP A 646 -19.88 -3.66 31.30
CA ASP A 646 -19.62 -4.69 30.28
C ASP A 646 -18.25 -4.53 29.61
N ASP A 647 -17.44 -3.58 30.09
CA ASP A 647 -16.11 -3.35 29.55
C ASP A 647 -15.10 -4.32 30.16
N PRO A 648 -14.15 -4.86 29.40
CA PRO A 648 -13.08 -5.72 29.91
C PRO A 648 -12.04 -4.91 30.69
N ASP A 649 -11.36 -5.54 31.65
CA ASP A 649 -10.21 -4.93 32.34
C ASP A 649 -9.07 -4.58 31.39
N PHE A 650 -8.89 -5.36 30.32
CA PHE A 650 -7.97 -5.10 29.22
C PHE A 650 -8.46 -5.76 27.93
N ALA A 651 -8.04 -5.22 26.79
CA ALA A 651 -8.37 -5.75 25.47
C ALA A 651 -7.10 -5.98 24.62
N LEU A 652 -7.10 -7.06 23.84
CA LEU A 652 -6.06 -7.40 22.88
C LEU A 652 -6.61 -7.36 21.46
N TYR A 653 -5.81 -6.81 20.54
CA TYR A 653 -6.15 -6.69 19.13
C TYR A 653 -5.00 -7.20 18.27
N VAL A 654 -5.30 -8.08 17.30
CA VAL A 654 -4.34 -8.61 16.33
C VAL A 654 -4.87 -8.35 14.93
N GLY A 655 -4.06 -7.78 14.08
CA GLY A 655 -4.49 -7.47 12.71
C GLY A 655 -3.33 -7.14 11.78
N LEU A 656 -3.65 -7.04 10.49
CA LEU A 656 -2.74 -6.57 9.45
C LEU A 656 -3.04 -5.09 9.18
N SER A 657 -2.07 -4.22 9.15
CA SER A 657 -2.08 -2.76 8.97
C SER A 657 -1.92 -1.93 10.25
N GLN A 658 -1.77 -0.62 10.11
CA GLN A 658 -1.80 0.31 11.25
C GLN A 658 -3.25 0.51 11.75
N ALA A 659 -3.42 1.07 12.94
CA ALA A 659 -4.75 1.32 13.51
C ALA A 659 -5.52 2.39 12.72
N PHE A 660 -4.81 3.36 12.12
CA PHE A 660 -5.34 4.39 11.23
C PHE A 660 -4.25 4.97 10.35
#